data_c04271853a1d6d77615149a40eecf69f
#
_entry.id   c04271853a1d6d77615149a40eecf69f
#
_cell.length_a   1.000
_cell.length_b   1.000
_cell.length_c   1.000
_cell.angle_alpha   90.00
_cell.angle_beta   90.00
_cell.angle_gamma   90.00
#
_symmetry.space_group_name_H-M   'P 1'
#
loop_
_entity.id
_entity.type
_entity.pdbx_description
1 polymer ?
#
loop_
_entity_poly.entity_id
_entity_poly.type
_entity_poly.pdbx_seq_one_letter_code
_entity_poly.pdbx_strand_id
1 'polypeptide(L)'
;PPSPRPPARGAPPNLAEHNLEKLQQNQPHLVVDTSLYPPRYQQKLLTLLSEEWDLDANTDGVLIHSDNFQALNLLQARYREQVKCIYIDPPYNTNASEIIYKNGYKHSSWLALMENRISKSISYLRNDGIINIAIDGLEFSRLECLVKDIVGEIGFISTIAIQHNPKGREKEHFADSHEYLIIASKNKGDAITYRLKLDQKSLNKKYGKVENNKLYRELPLRRSGSEAQREDRPYMYFPFLCNKNSLDLSLITDEEYFNIYKNDKFDDDFVLLLEDKYKSLGYYFVLPIRSDGSKGRWRWGYKSCQEGILHKSLFAKNDNGKISIYEKDFADDTFLPKTLWYGERYDASTKGTNLLKNIMPSNNFDYPKSIFVVEDAIKISSDQSSLTLDYFAGSGTTAHAVINLNREDGGNRKYILVEQGEYFDTVLKPRVQKVIYSENWKDGKPMPSEKQSDGFNGVSQIVKVLKLESYEDTLNNLELKGQADFIGGLPESVQEDYLLRYLLDVESKGSLLNSDDFTHPFDYCLNIATDSAGAYTKTNIDLVETFNYLLGLRVQHITDEREKRGYVMVEGALPNGDRSLIVWRDVEKMGYAEVAQCFNAQNINPNSDQYDVVYLNGDHDMASLWQNEDGTESRLSLRAIEPEFLRLMFAQKGE
;
A
#
# COMPACT_ATOMS: atom_id res chain seq x y z
N PRO A 1 6.32 47.41 -6.48
CA PRO A 1 7.04 46.91 -5.34
C PRO A 1 7.43 45.47 -5.65
N PRO A 2 8.70 45.09 -5.44
CA PRO A 2 9.14 43.74 -5.71
C PRO A 2 8.43 42.79 -4.74
N SER A 3 7.96 41.66 -5.26
CA SER A 3 7.41 40.55 -4.48
C SER A 3 8.37 40.15 -3.34
N PRO A 4 7.89 39.78 -2.16
CA PRO A 4 8.76 39.35 -1.07
C PRO A 4 9.52 38.10 -1.51
N ARG A 5 10.83 38.14 -1.41
CA ARG A 5 11.67 36.94 -1.59
C ARG A 5 11.17 35.86 -0.62
N PRO A 6 11.10 34.60 -1.05
CA PRO A 6 10.81 33.50 -0.13
C PRO A 6 11.83 33.54 1.02
N PRO A 7 11.43 33.18 2.25
CA PRO A 7 12.35 33.12 3.38
C PRO A 7 13.54 32.24 3.01
N ALA A 8 14.73 32.73 3.28
CA ALA A 8 15.97 32.00 3.03
C ALA A 8 15.83 30.58 3.60
N ARG A 9 15.82 29.60 2.74
CA ARG A 9 15.99 28.19 3.15
C ARG A 9 17.27 28.16 3.96
N GLY A 10 17.22 27.59 5.16
CA GLY A 10 18.42 27.42 5.95
C GLY A 10 19.51 26.86 5.03
N ALA A 11 20.62 27.58 4.88
CA ALA A 11 21.71 27.11 4.03
C ALA A 11 22.05 25.70 4.46
N PRO A 12 22.26 24.78 3.52
CA PRO A 12 22.75 23.45 3.87
C PRO A 12 24.01 23.64 4.72
N PRO A 13 24.21 22.84 5.78
CA PRO A 13 25.39 22.97 6.62
C PRO A 13 26.62 22.99 5.69
N ASN A 14 27.54 23.90 5.94
CA ASN A 14 28.70 24.11 5.12
C ASN A 14 29.52 22.80 5.10
N LEU A 15 29.38 21.99 4.07
CA LEU A 15 29.98 20.65 3.93
C LEU A 15 31.52 20.68 4.00
N ALA A 16 32.11 21.87 3.82
CA ALA A 16 33.57 22.08 3.96
C ALA A 16 34.07 22.00 5.39
N GLU A 17 33.22 22.23 6.40
CA GLU A 17 33.60 22.21 7.81
C GLU A 17 33.16 20.92 8.55
N HIS A 18 32.33 20.06 7.95
CA HIS A 18 31.89 18.82 8.56
C HIS A 18 32.60 17.63 7.89
N ASN A 19 33.38 16.91 8.70
CA ASN A 19 33.85 15.57 8.30
C ASN A 19 32.64 14.70 8.00
N LEU A 20 32.57 14.14 6.79
CA LEU A 20 31.49 13.27 6.31
C LEU A 20 31.18 12.15 7.30
N GLU A 21 32.20 11.56 7.94
CA GLU A 21 32.04 10.54 8.98
C GLU A 21 31.27 11.05 10.21
N LYS A 22 31.52 12.31 10.64
CA LYS A 22 30.77 12.92 11.73
C LYS A 22 29.33 13.22 11.34
N LEU A 23 29.08 13.60 10.09
CA LEU A 23 27.72 13.83 9.60
C LEU A 23 26.93 12.51 9.56
N GLN A 24 27.53 11.45 9.05
CA GLN A 24 26.93 10.10 9.02
C GLN A 24 26.65 9.57 10.43
N GLN A 25 27.56 9.80 11.38
CA GLN A 25 27.38 9.36 12.77
C GLN A 25 26.28 10.16 13.49
N ASN A 26 26.23 11.48 13.29
CA ASN A 26 25.30 12.36 14.01
C ASN A 26 23.92 12.46 13.37
N GLN A 27 23.81 12.24 12.05
CA GLN A 27 22.56 12.35 11.27
C GLN A 27 22.46 11.28 10.21
N PRO A 28 22.39 10.00 10.60
CA PRO A 28 22.44 8.86 9.67
C PRO A 28 21.26 8.82 8.69
N HIS A 29 20.16 9.48 9.01
CA HIS A 29 18.92 9.52 8.19
C HIS A 29 18.69 10.88 7.51
N LEU A 30 19.76 11.69 7.32
CA LEU A 30 19.63 12.94 6.60
C LEU A 30 19.21 12.69 5.14
N VAL A 31 18.06 13.25 4.75
CA VAL A 31 17.52 13.06 3.40
C VAL A 31 18.24 13.93 2.40
N VAL A 32 18.75 13.34 1.32
CA VAL A 32 19.35 14.04 0.18
C VAL A 32 18.31 14.12 -0.95
N ASP A 33 17.87 15.33 -1.27
CA ASP A 33 16.98 15.59 -2.40
C ASP A 33 17.84 15.89 -3.65
N THR A 34 17.90 14.94 -4.57
CA THR A 34 18.72 15.05 -5.78
C THR A 34 18.27 16.16 -6.72
N SER A 35 17.01 16.59 -6.64
CA SER A 35 16.48 17.71 -7.46
C SER A 35 17.12 19.08 -7.12
N LEU A 36 17.80 19.18 -5.98
CA LEU A 36 18.53 20.39 -5.56
C LEU A 36 19.94 20.47 -6.14
N TYR A 37 20.39 19.45 -6.86
CA TYR A 37 21.73 19.35 -7.43
C TYR A 37 21.64 19.28 -8.98
N PRO A 38 22.74 19.58 -9.68
CA PRO A 38 22.78 19.40 -11.14
C PRO A 38 22.45 17.95 -11.56
N PRO A 39 21.83 17.71 -12.72
CA PRO A 39 21.46 16.37 -13.20
C PRO A 39 22.61 15.36 -13.16
N ARG A 40 23.81 15.78 -13.47
CA ARG A 40 25.03 14.96 -13.38
C ARG A 40 25.27 14.33 -12.01
N TYR A 41 24.86 15.02 -10.92
CA TYR A 41 24.99 14.47 -9.57
C TYR A 41 24.07 13.25 -9.40
N GLN A 42 22.81 13.37 -9.83
CA GLN A 42 21.85 12.28 -9.79
C GLN A 42 22.30 11.08 -10.62
N GLN A 43 22.76 11.33 -11.87
CA GLN A 43 23.25 10.30 -12.76
C GLN A 43 24.39 9.50 -12.13
N LYS A 44 25.39 10.22 -11.62
CA LYS A 44 26.54 9.60 -10.95
C LYS A 44 26.15 8.85 -9.67
N LEU A 45 25.22 9.39 -8.90
CA LEU A 45 24.73 8.76 -7.67
C LEU A 45 24.00 7.45 -8.01
N LEU A 46 23.13 7.42 -9.02
CA LEU A 46 22.41 6.22 -9.44
C LEU A 46 23.37 5.13 -9.93
N THR A 47 24.38 5.49 -10.72
CA THR A 47 25.42 4.54 -11.15
C THR A 47 26.12 3.93 -9.95
N LEU A 48 26.62 4.75 -9.00
CA LEU A 48 27.30 4.26 -7.80
C LEU A 48 26.42 3.39 -6.91
N LEU A 49 25.15 3.76 -6.71
CA LEU A 49 24.22 2.96 -5.91
C LEU A 49 23.94 1.62 -6.57
N SER A 50 23.86 1.58 -7.92
CA SER A 50 23.59 0.35 -8.65
C SER A 50 24.76 -0.61 -8.72
N GLU A 51 25.99 -0.17 -8.44
CA GLU A 51 27.15 -1.05 -8.29
C GLU A 51 27.04 -1.97 -7.06
N GLU A 52 26.34 -1.51 -6.02
CA GLU A 52 26.20 -2.25 -4.74
C GLU A 52 24.82 -2.87 -4.58
N TRP A 53 23.77 -2.26 -5.14
CA TRP A 53 22.37 -2.62 -4.87
C TRP A 53 21.53 -2.67 -6.14
N ASP A 54 20.62 -3.64 -6.22
CA ASP A 54 19.51 -3.63 -7.18
C ASP A 54 18.61 -2.41 -6.88
N LEU A 55 18.56 -1.44 -7.79
CA LEU A 55 17.93 -0.13 -7.57
C LEU A 55 16.43 -0.26 -7.26
N ASP A 56 15.70 -1.04 -8.05
CA ASP A 56 14.25 -1.14 -7.86
C ASP A 56 13.87 -2.04 -6.69
N ALA A 57 14.68 -3.08 -6.42
CA ALA A 57 14.48 -3.90 -5.25
C ALA A 57 14.70 -3.11 -3.94
N ASN A 58 15.60 -2.13 -3.95
CA ASN A 58 15.88 -1.27 -2.79
C ASN A 58 15.12 0.07 -2.81
N THR A 59 14.30 0.34 -3.82
CA THR A 59 13.40 1.50 -3.81
C THR A 59 12.21 1.20 -2.91
N ASP A 60 12.03 2.02 -1.86
CA ASP A 60 10.97 1.87 -0.86
C ASP A 60 9.70 2.62 -1.22
N GLY A 61 9.85 3.77 -1.87
CA GLY A 61 8.75 4.64 -2.25
C GLY A 61 8.85 5.20 -3.66
N VAL A 62 7.70 5.37 -4.30
CA VAL A 62 7.59 6.08 -5.58
C VAL A 62 6.54 7.18 -5.42
N LEU A 63 6.92 8.42 -5.66
CA LEU A 63 6.03 9.58 -5.66
C LEU A 63 5.87 10.06 -7.10
N ILE A 64 4.64 10.19 -7.58
CA ILE A 64 4.34 10.57 -8.96
C ILE A 64 3.48 11.82 -8.97
N HIS A 65 4.03 12.91 -9.49
CA HIS A 65 3.27 14.13 -9.74
C HIS A 65 2.61 14.02 -11.11
N SER A 66 1.33 13.69 -11.13
CA SER A 66 0.56 13.44 -12.35
C SER A 66 -0.94 13.35 -12.10
N ASP A 67 -1.75 13.49 -13.16
CA ASP A 67 -3.09 12.92 -13.17
C ASP A 67 -3.02 11.40 -12.92
N ASN A 68 -3.94 10.91 -12.13
CA ASN A 68 -3.92 9.50 -11.72
C ASN A 68 -4.23 8.52 -12.87
N PHE A 69 -4.96 8.94 -13.90
CA PHE A 69 -5.21 8.08 -15.05
C PHE A 69 -3.92 7.84 -15.86
N GLN A 70 -3.13 8.89 -16.10
CA GLN A 70 -1.84 8.76 -16.79
C GLN A 70 -0.87 7.90 -15.98
N ALA A 71 -0.73 8.19 -14.68
CA ALA A 71 0.11 7.40 -13.81
C ALA A 71 -0.29 5.92 -13.77
N LEU A 72 -1.59 5.62 -13.64
CA LEU A 72 -2.09 4.25 -13.68
C LEU A 72 -1.84 3.58 -15.05
N ASN A 73 -1.81 4.32 -16.17
CA ASN A 73 -1.41 3.74 -17.45
C ASN A 73 0.08 3.37 -17.49
N LEU A 74 0.95 4.28 -17.06
CA LEU A 74 2.39 4.10 -17.06
C LEU A 74 2.84 2.94 -16.15
N LEU A 75 2.22 2.82 -14.98
CA LEU A 75 2.57 1.82 -13.98
C LEU A 75 2.14 0.38 -14.37
N GLN A 76 1.25 0.22 -15.35
CA GLN A 76 0.54 -1.03 -15.59
C GLN A 76 1.46 -2.19 -15.94
N ALA A 77 2.42 -2.00 -16.84
CA ALA A 77 3.34 -3.06 -17.24
C ALA A 77 4.18 -3.58 -16.07
N ARG A 78 4.55 -2.68 -15.16
CA ARG A 78 5.48 -2.96 -14.06
C ARG A 78 4.82 -3.53 -12.81
N TYR A 79 3.59 -3.10 -12.47
CA TYR A 79 2.96 -3.37 -11.17
C TYR A 79 1.65 -4.16 -11.25
N ARG A 80 1.27 -4.65 -12.43
CA ARG A 80 0.11 -5.50 -12.61
C ARG A 80 0.18 -6.72 -11.68
N GLU A 81 -0.91 -6.98 -10.91
CA GLU A 81 -1.04 -8.09 -9.96
C GLU A 81 0.02 -8.15 -8.85
N GLN A 82 0.63 -7.01 -8.50
CA GLN A 82 1.67 -6.95 -7.47
C GLN A 82 1.27 -6.16 -6.23
N VAL A 83 0.21 -5.36 -6.31
CA VAL A 83 -0.24 -4.51 -5.20
C VAL A 83 -1.11 -5.33 -4.24
N LYS A 84 -0.74 -5.34 -2.97
CA LYS A 84 -1.50 -6.02 -1.91
C LYS A 84 -2.58 -5.12 -1.33
N CYS A 85 -2.29 -3.83 -1.16
CA CYS A 85 -3.18 -2.85 -0.57
C CYS A 85 -3.32 -1.64 -1.50
N ILE A 86 -4.54 -1.32 -1.90
CA ILE A 86 -4.87 -0.02 -2.45
C ILE A 86 -5.62 0.74 -1.35
N TYR A 87 -5.18 1.96 -1.03
CA TYR A 87 -5.90 2.91 -0.19
C TYR A 87 -6.09 4.19 -0.98
N ILE A 88 -7.31 4.68 -1.10
CA ILE A 88 -7.60 5.96 -1.76
C ILE A 88 -8.60 6.80 -0.96
N ASP A 89 -8.38 8.11 -1.05
CA ASP A 89 -9.23 9.14 -0.48
C ASP A 89 -9.60 10.15 -1.57
N PRO A 90 -10.54 9.80 -2.48
CA PRO A 90 -10.90 10.65 -3.61
C PRO A 90 -11.62 11.93 -3.14
N PRO A 91 -11.68 12.99 -3.97
CA PRO A 91 -12.50 14.15 -3.67
C PRO A 91 -13.96 13.75 -3.42
N TYR A 92 -14.52 14.22 -2.29
CA TYR A 92 -15.86 13.80 -1.84
C TYR A 92 -17.02 14.44 -2.59
N ASN A 93 -16.72 15.23 -3.63
CA ASN A 93 -17.71 15.92 -4.45
C ASN A 93 -18.60 16.87 -3.64
N THR A 94 -18.10 17.37 -2.51
CA THR A 94 -18.74 18.38 -1.66
C THR A 94 -18.36 19.77 -2.11
N ASN A 95 -19.06 20.80 -1.60
CA ASN A 95 -18.72 22.21 -1.91
C ASN A 95 -17.30 22.61 -1.43
N ALA A 96 -16.69 21.84 -0.54
CA ALA A 96 -15.34 22.09 -0.05
C ALA A 96 -14.25 21.43 -0.92
N SER A 97 -14.62 20.46 -1.75
CA SER A 97 -13.73 19.72 -2.66
C SER A 97 -14.40 19.52 -4.03
N GLU A 98 -14.91 20.60 -4.58
CA GLU A 98 -15.68 20.56 -5.81
C GLU A 98 -14.77 20.38 -7.03
N ILE A 99 -15.09 19.38 -7.86
CA ILE A 99 -14.52 19.25 -9.20
C ILE A 99 -15.40 20.06 -10.16
N ILE A 100 -14.80 20.84 -11.04
CA ILE A 100 -15.55 21.61 -12.04
C ILE A 100 -16.13 20.67 -13.09
N TYR A 101 -17.46 20.57 -13.14
CA TYR A 101 -18.18 19.75 -14.11
C TYR A 101 -18.93 20.60 -15.13
N LYS A 102 -18.93 20.14 -16.36
CA LYS A 102 -19.74 20.76 -17.44
C LYS A 102 -21.22 20.37 -17.27
N ASN A 103 -22.14 21.36 -17.43
CA ASN A 103 -23.59 21.16 -17.53
C ASN A 103 -24.31 20.53 -16.31
N GLY A 104 -23.83 20.69 -15.08
CA GLY A 104 -24.55 20.29 -13.88
C GLY A 104 -24.68 18.78 -13.61
N TYR A 105 -24.03 17.94 -14.39
CA TYR A 105 -24.01 16.48 -14.21
C TYR A 105 -22.99 16.04 -13.15
N LYS A 106 -23.00 16.70 -11.99
CA LYS A 106 -22.01 16.55 -10.93
C LYS A 106 -21.81 15.10 -10.50
N HIS A 107 -22.87 14.41 -10.14
CA HIS A 107 -22.79 13.03 -9.64
C HIS A 107 -22.38 12.02 -10.71
N SER A 108 -22.97 12.08 -11.90
CA SER A 108 -22.66 11.15 -13.00
C SER A 108 -21.24 11.34 -13.52
N SER A 109 -20.77 12.58 -13.64
CA SER A 109 -19.38 12.85 -14.05
C SER A 109 -18.37 12.35 -13.01
N TRP A 110 -18.67 12.55 -11.73
CA TRP A 110 -17.84 12.03 -10.64
C TRP A 110 -17.82 10.49 -10.64
N LEU A 111 -18.98 9.82 -10.82
CA LEU A 111 -19.05 8.37 -10.92
C LEU A 111 -18.28 7.83 -12.13
N ALA A 112 -18.36 8.49 -13.30
CA ALA A 112 -17.60 8.10 -14.48
C ALA A 112 -16.07 8.19 -14.24
N LEU A 113 -15.64 9.27 -13.54
CA LEU A 113 -14.24 9.42 -13.11
C LEU A 113 -13.84 8.27 -12.19
N MET A 114 -14.64 7.96 -11.16
CA MET A 114 -14.34 6.90 -10.19
C MET A 114 -14.37 5.50 -10.82
N GLU A 115 -15.35 5.23 -11.69
CA GLU A 115 -15.46 3.96 -12.42
C GLU A 115 -14.17 3.66 -13.19
N ASN A 116 -13.73 4.62 -13.97
CA ASN A 116 -12.55 4.46 -14.80
C ASN A 116 -11.29 4.17 -13.97
N ARG A 117 -11.06 4.91 -12.87
CA ARG A 117 -9.88 4.77 -12.01
C ARG A 117 -9.91 3.49 -11.18
N ILE A 118 -11.08 3.16 -10.61
CA ILE A 118 -11.23 1.93 -9.81
C ILE A 118 -11.09 0.71 -10.71
N SER A 119 -11.81 0.65 -11.84
CA SER A 119 -11.71 -0.48 -12.78
C SER A 119 -10.27 -0.73 -13.23
N LYS A 120 -9.52 0.36 -13.51
CA LYS A 120 -8.12 0.24 -13.88
C LYS A 120 -7.27 -0.25 -12.70
N SER A 121 -7.49 0.28 -11.50
CA SER A 121 -6.71 -0.04 -10.32
C SER A 121 -6.87 -1.49 -9.84
N ILE A 122 -8.02 -2.11 -10.07
CA ILE A 122 -8.25 -3.53 -9.73
C ILE A 122 -7.25 -4.45 -10.45
N SER A 123 -6.78 -4.09 -11.65
CA SER A 123 -5.78 -4.88 -12.38
C SER A 123 -4.42 -4.97 -11.66
N TYR A 124 -4.12 -4.02 -10.78
CA TYR A 124 -2.90 -4.01 -9.97
C TYR A 124 -2.95 -4.95 -8.77
N LEU A 125 -4.16 -5.22 -8.26
CA LEU A 125 -4.29 -6.06 -7.07
C LEU A 125 -3.79 -7.48 -7.34
N ARG A 126 -3.08 -8.01 -6.36
CA ARG A 126 -2.84 -9.45 -6.21
C ARG A 126 -4.18 -10.17 -6.03
N ASN A 127 -4.21 -11.49 -6.20
CA ASN A 127 -5.43 -12.28 -5.96
C ASN A 127 -5.94 -12.14 -4.51
N ASP A 128 -5.02 -12.05 -3.55
CA ASP A 128 -5.30 -11.84 -2.12
C ASP A 128 -5.38 -10.36 -1.73
N GLY A 129 -5.29 -9.43 -2.71
CA GLY A 129 -5.22 -8.00 -2.51
C GLY A 129 -6.55 -7.34 -2.18
N ILE A 130 -6.47 -6.16 -1.54
CA ILE A 130 -7.61 -5.42 -1.01
C ILE A 130 -7.53 -3.95 -1.44
N ILE A 131 -8.67 -3.41 -1.87
CA ILE A 131 -8.86 -1.97 -2.06
C ILE A 131 -9.71 -1.40 -0.94
N ASN A 132 -9.25 -0.27 -0.38
CA ASN A 132 -9.89 0.52 0.65
C ASN A 132 -10.21 1.90 0.08
N ILE A 133 -11.47 2.31 0.07
CA ILE A 133 -11.93 3.58 -0.51
C ILE A 133 -12.62 4.39 0.56
N ALA A 134 -12.01 5.50 0.98
CA ALA A 134 -12.61 6.44 1.92
C ALA A 134 -13.61 7.33 1.19
N ILE A 135 -14.76 7.62 1.81
CA ILE A 135 -15.83 8.47 1.25
C ILE A 135 -16.74 9.02 2.35
N ASP A 136 -17.28 10.22 2.17
CA ASP A 136 -18.30 10.77 3.05
C ASP A 136 -19.72 10.32 2.67
N GLY A 137 -20.71 10.76 3.44
CA GLY A 137 -22.11 10.39 3.26
C GLY A 137 -22.75 10.89 1.94
N LEU A 138 -22.17 11.91 1.26
CA LEU A 138 -22.78 12.50 0.07
C LEU A 138 -22.80 11.55 -1.13
N GLU A 139 -21.66 10.91 -1.40
CA GLU A 139 -21.52 9.99 -2.54
C GLU A 139 -21.43 8.52 -2.12
N PHE A 140 -21.47 8.21 -0.82
CA PHE A 140 -21.28 6.87 -0.29
C PHE A 140 -22.15 5.81 -0.98
N SER A 141 -23.47 6.01 -1.00
CA SER A 141 -24.39 4.98 -1.54
C SER A 141 -24.19 4.74 -3.03
N ARG A 142 -23.86 5.80 -3.79
CA ARG A 142 -23.58 5.67 -5.23
C ARG A 142 -22.26 4.97 -5.49
N LEU A 143 -21.23 5.32 -4.71
CA LEU A 143 -19.92 4.68 -4.83
C LEU A 143 -19.97 3.22 -4.41
N GLU A 144 -20.70 2.88 -3.35
CA GLU A 144 -20.85 1.48 -2.92
C GLU A 144 -21.52 0.63 -4.00
N CYS A 145 -22.57 1.15 -4.65
CA CYS A 145 -23.19 0.48 -5.80
C CYS A 145 -22.20 0.33 -6.96
N LEU A 146 -21.49 1.39 -7.32
CA LEU A 146 -20.47 1.35 -8.38
C LEU A 146 -19.37 0.32 -8.10
N VAL A 147 -18.85 0.26 -6.88
CA VAL A 147 -17.85 -0.74 -6.50
C VAL A 147 -18.40 -2.15 -6.64
N LYS A 148 -19.65 -2.40 -6.22
CA LYS A 148 -20.31 -3.68 -6.39
C LYS A 148 -20.52 -4.04 -7.86
N ASP A 149 -20.79 -3.06 -8.71
CA ASP A 149 -20.91 -3.29 -10.17
C ASP A 149 -19.56 -3.65 -10.79
N ILE A 150 -18.46 -3.03 -10.34
CA ILE A 150 -17.10 -3.31 -10.85
C ILE A 150 -16.58 -4.69 -10.41
N VAL A 151 -16.66 -5.01 -9.12
CA VAL A 151 -16.05 -6.24 -8.57
C VAL A 151 -17.06 -7.38 -8.40
N GLY A 152 -18.36 -7.12 -8.59
CA GLY A 152 -19.45 -8.04 -8.28
C GLY A 152 -19.63 -8.30 -6.78
N GLU A 153 -20.70 -8.97 -6.42
CA GLU A 153 -20.93 -9.40 -5.02
C GLU A 153 -19.84 -10.34 -4.48
N ILE A 154 -19.15 -11.02 -5.37
CA ILE A 154 -18.03 -11.90 -5.04
C ILE A 154 -16.78 -11.13 -4.57
N GLY A 155 -16.60 -9.90 -5.03
CA GLY A 155 -15.45 -9.05 -4.67
C GLY A 155 -15.73 -8.10 -3.51
N PHE A 156 -16.99 -7.74 -3.25
CA PHE A 156 -17.33 -6.83 -2.15
C PHE A 156 -17.15 -7.51 -0.79
N ILE A 157 -16.37 -6.89 0.11
CA ILE A 157 -16.07 -7.45 1.44
C ILE A 157 -16.96 -6.81 2.50
N SER A 158 -16.85 -5.50 2.71
CA SER A 158 -17.56 -4.79 3.80
C SER A 158 -17.48 -3.28 3.64
N THR A 159 -18.32 -2.58 4.41
CA THR A 159 -18.21 -1.14 4.67
C THR A 159 -18.00 -0.88 6.15
N ILE A 160 -17.05 -0.03 6.48
CA ILE A 160 -16.73 0.40 7.84
C ILE A 160 -17.21 1.85 8.01
N ALA A 161 -17.97 2.14 9.06
CA ALA A 161 -18.25 3.50 9.48
C ALA A 161 -17.16 4.00 10.44
N ILE A 162 -16.59 5.18 10.17
CA ILE A 162 -15.46 5.74 10.92
C ILE A 162 -15.87 7.08 11.53
N GLN A 163 -15.87 7.17 12.85
CA GLN A 163 -16.12 8.42 13.56
C GLN A 163 -14.88 9.33 13.48
N HIS A 164 -14.78 10.12 12.41
CA HIS A 164 -13.65 11.03 12.17
C HIS A 164 -13.79 12.37 12.89
N ASN A 165 -15.01 12.73 13.32
CA ASN A 165 -15.30 13.95 14.06
C ASN A 165 -16.20 13.66 15.27
N PRO A 166 -15.64 13.34 16.45
CA PRO A 166 -16.42 13.00 17.64
C PRO A 166 -17.36 14.13 18.12
N LYS A 167 -17.02 15.40 17.82
CA LYS A 167 -17.86 16.55 18.19
C LYS A 167 -19.05 16.74 17.27
N GLY A 168 -19.02 16.15 16.08
CA GLY A 168 -19.97 16.36 15.02
C GLY A 168 -19.80 17.72 14.32
N ARG A 169 -20.17 17.78 13.05
CA ARG A 169 -20.33 19.02 12.29
C ARG A 169 -21.81 19.34 12.22
N GLU A 170 -22.22 20.46 12.81
CA GLU A 170 -23.61 20.88 12.82
C GLU A 170 -24.19 21.00 11.42
N LYS A 171 -25.35 20.40 11.21
CA LYS A 171 -26.23 20.54 10.05
C LYS A 171 -27.64 20.84 10.56
N GLU A 172 -28.56 21.12 9.64
CA GLU A 172 -29.93 21.54 9.97
C GLU A 172 -30.67 20.59 10.92
N HIS A 173 -30.51 19.26 10.76
CA HIS A 173 -31.24 18.26 11.54
C HIS A 173 -30.35 17.41 12.43
N PHE A 174 -29.21 16.95 11.93
CA PHE A 174 -28.27 16.07 12.62
C PHE A 174 -26.84 16.53 12.40
N ALA A 175 -25.99 16.36 13.41
CA ALA A 175 -24.56 16.63 13.27
C ALA A 175 -23.85 15.45 12.62
N ASP A 176 -23.13 15.69 11.54
CA ASP A 176 -22.30 14.68 10.90
C ASP A 176 -21.05 14.41 11.70
N SER A 177 -20.81 13.14 12.00
CA SER A 177 -19.68 12.72 12.84
C SER A 177 -18.82 11.62 12.23
N HIS A 178 -19.25 11.05 11.09
CA HIS A 178 -18.60 9.88 10.51
C HIS A 178 -18.47 9.94 9.01
N GLU A 179 -17.57 9.15 8.49
CA GLU A 179 -17.35 8.85 7.09
C GLU A 179 -17.31 7.33 6.90
N TYR A 180 -17.12 6.86 5.68
CA TYR A 180 -17.13 5.44 5.37
C TYR A 180 -15.82 5.01 4.72
N LEU A 181 -15.49 3.73 4.93
CA LEU A 181 -14.40 3.03 4.24
C LEU A 181 -15.01 1.80 3.56
N ILE A 182 -15.09 1.82 2.24
CA ILE A 182 -15.54 0.68 1.42
C ILE A 182 -14.35 -0.24 1.22
N ILE A 183 -14.53 -1.54 1.47
CA ILE A 183 -13.50 -2.56 1.35
C ILE A 183 -13.94 -3.59 0.32
N ALA A 184 -13.10 -3.80 -0.69
CA ALA A 184 -13.33 -4.75 -1.76
C ALA A 184 -12.04 -5.44 -2.21
N SER A 185 -12.18 -6.47 -3.05
CA SER A 185 -11.10 -7.27 -3.62
C SER A 185 -11.51 -7.77 -5.01
N LYS A 186 -10.64 -8.47 -5.72
CA LYS A 186 -11.03 -9.21 -6.93
C LYS A 186 -12.03 -10.34 -6.60
N ASN A 187 -11.75 -11.07 -5.52
CA ASN A 187 -12.58 -12.17 -5.00
C ASN A 187 -12.39 -12.25 -3.48
N LYS A 188 -13.46 -12.08 -2.70
CA LYS A 188 -13.40 -12.14 -1.24
C LYS A 188 -13.00 -13.51 -0.68
N GLY A 189 -13.14 -14.58 -1.47
CA GLY A 189 -12.70 -15.92 -1.08
C GLY A 189 -11.17 -16.06 -1.03
N ASP A 190 -10.47 -15.31 -1.87
CA ASP A 190 -9.01 -15.30 -1.94
C ASP A 190 -8.39 -14.17 -1.11
N ALA A 191 -9.18 -13.14 -0.78
CA ALA A 191 -8.74 -11.98 -0.05
C ALA A 191 -8.26 -12.32 1.37
N ILE A 192 -7.09 -11.82 1.73
CA ILE A 192 -6.52 -12.02 3.08
C ILE A 192 -6.56 -10.70 3.85
N THR A 193 -7.35 -10.70 4.94
CA THR A 193 -7.40 -9.62 5.92
C THR A 193 -6.68 -10.01 7.20
N TYR A 194 -6.10 -9.02 7.88
CA TYR A 194 -5.32 -9.22 9.10
C TYR A 194 -6.06 -8.67 10.32
N ARG A 195 -5.72 -9.21 11.50
CA ARG A 195 -6.24 -8.76 12.77
C ARG A 195 -5.47 -7.53 13.27
N LEU A 196 -6.14 -6.64 13.98
CA LEU A 196 -5.49 -5.50 14.63
C LEU A 196 -4.98 -5.88 16.01
N LYS A 197 -3.86 -5.29 16.44
CA LYS A 197 -3.33 -5.43 17.79
C LYS A 197 -4.12 -4.56 18.78
N LEU A 198 -4.36 -5.09 19.97
CA LEU A 198 -4.89 -4.31 21.10
C LEU A 198 -3.76 -3.42 21.65
N ASP A 199 -4.09 -2.19 21.98
CA ASP A 199 -3.18 -1.35 22.73
C ASP A 199 -2.96 -1.89 24.16
N GLN A 200 -1.79 -1.58 24.74
CA GLN A 200 -1.39 -2.12 26.05
C GLN A 200 -2.38 -1.76 27.19
N LYS A 201 -3.01 -0.58 27.12
CA LYS A 201 -4.01 -0.14 28.11
C LYS A 201 -5.28 -1.00 28.03
N SER A 202 -5.75 -1.28 26.83
CA SER A 202 -6.88 -2.17 26.57
C SER A 202 -6.59 -3.62 26.95
N LEU A 203 -5.36 -4.10 26.64
CA LEU A 203 -4.88 -5.41 27.09
C LEU A 203 -4.89 -5.53 28.61
N ASN A 204 -4.26 -4.58 29.31
CA ASN A 204 -4.20 -4.59 30.78
C ASN A 204 -5.58 -4.45 31.44
N LYS A 205 -6.51 -3.69 30.81
CA LYS A 205 -7.88 -3.58 31.30
C LYS A 205 -8.67 -4.88 31.15
N LYS A 206 -8.46 -5.61 30.07
CA LYS A 206 -9.17 -6.86 29.76
C LYS A 206 -8.55 -8.08 30.47
N TYR A 207 -7.24 -8.10 30.59
CA TYR A 207 -6.44 -9.21 31.13
C TYR A 207 -5.62 -8.70 32.31
N GLY A 208 -6.22 -8.77 33.50
CA GLY A 208 -5.63 -8.16 34.71
C GLY A 208 -4.63 -9.04 35.46
N LYS A 209 -4.31 -10.25 34.96
CA LYS A 209 -3.41 -11.21 35.62
C LYS A 209 -2.25 -11.62 34.72
N VAL A 210 -1.13 -12.01 35.33
CA VAL A 210 0.08 -12.43 34.63
C VAL A 210 0.53 -13.81 35.13
N GLU A 211 0.83 -14.72 34.23
CA GLU A 211 1.48 -16.00 34.51
C GLU A 211 2.51 -16.28 33.40
N ASN A 212 3.73 -16.64 33.78
CA ASN A 212 4.83 -16.93 32.83
C ASN A 212 5.00 -15.81 31.75
N ASN A 213 4.96 -14.55 32.15
CA ASN A 213 5.02 -13.37 31.30
C ASN A 213 3.86 -13.24 30.29
N LYS A 214 2.78 -13.99 30.42
CA LYS A 214 1.58 -13.87 29.60
C LYS A 214 0.42 -13.31 30.41
N LEU A 215 -0.24 -12.31 29.86
CA LEU A 215 -1.47 -11.76 30.41
C LEU A 215 -2.62 -12.77 30.26
N TYR A 216 -3.46 -12.89 31.28
CA TYR A 216 -4.67 -13.69 31.20
C TYR A 216 -5.80 -13.09 32.07
N ARG A 217 -7.01 -13.55 31.81
CA ARG A 217 -8.18 -13.31 32.68
C ARG A 217 -8.81 -14.62 33.08
N GLU A 218 -9.54 -14.58 34.18
CA GLU A 218 -10.28 -15.74 34.67
C GLU A 218 -11.68 -15.71 34.10
N LEU A 219 -12.04 -16.72 33.36
CA LEU A 219 -13.38 -16.90 32.82
C LEU A 219 -14.09 -18.07 33.52
N PRO A 220 -15.35 -17.90 34.01
CA PRO A 220 -16.11 -19.03 34.47
C PRO A 220 -16.27 -20.07 33.38
N LEU A 221 -15.93 -21.33 33.67
CA LEU A 221 -16.05 -22.42 32.71
C LEU A 221 -17.49 -22.77 32.39
N ARG A 222 -18.42 -22.48 33.28
CA ARG A 222 -19.86 -22.65 33.06
C ARG A 222 -20.34 -21.69 31.99
N ARG A 223 -21.04 -22.20 30.98
CA ARG A 223 -21.64 -21.39 29.90
C ARG A 223 -22.76 -20.51 30.46
N SER A 224 -22.79 -19.26 30.00
CA SER A 224 -23.85 -18.28 30.25
C SER A 224 -24.39 -17.72 28.93
N GLY A 225 -25.59 -17.18 28.92
CA GLY A 225 -26.25 -16.63 27.74
C GLY A 225 -27.01 -17.68 26.91
N SER A 226 -27.05 -17.51 25.61
CA SER A 226 -27.73 -18.45 24.71
C SER A 226 -27.06 -19.83 24.71
N GLU A 227 -27.83 -20.87 24.44
CA GLU A 227 -27.36 -22.27 24.41
C GLU A 227 -26.61 -22.67 25.69
N ALA A 228 -27.10 -22.32 26.85
CA ALA A 228 -26.44 -22.58 28.12
C ALA A 228 -27.02 -23.74 28.92
N GLN A 229 -28.10 -24.33 28.44
CA GLN A 229 -28.75 -25.50 29.03
C GLN A 229 -27.99 -26.79 28.70
N ARG A 230 -28.09 -27.82 29.55
CA ARG A 230 -27.46 -29.11 29.28
C ARG A 230 -28.01 -29.82 28.03
N GLU A 231 -29.27 -29.56 27.71
CA GLU A 231 -29.98 -30.09 26.52
C GLU A 231 -29.39 -29.55 25.22
N ASP A 232 -28.85 -28.32 25.20
CA ASP A 232 -28.25 -27.71 24.01
C ASP A 232 -26.98 -28.47 23.54
N ARG A 233 -26.20 -29.00 24.49
CA ARG A 233 -24.99 -29.77 24.30
C ARG A 233 -24.82 -30.83 25.37
N PRO A 234 -25.53 -31.96 25.30
CA PRO A 234 -25.61 -32.96 26.38
C PRO A 234 -24.26 -33.47 26.87
N TYR A 235 -23.32 -33.69 25.98
CA TYR A 235 -21.96 -34.15 26.27
C TYR A 235 -21.07 -33.09 26.96
N MET A 236 -21.55 -31.88 27.18
CA MET A 236 -20.87 -30.84 27.96
C MET A 236 -21.46 -30.70 29.41
N TYR A 237 -22.25 -31.68 29.84
CA TYR A 237 -22.77 -31.78 31.21
C TYR A 237 -22.13 -32.98 31.93
N PHE A 238 -21.22 -32.71 32.81
CA PHE A 238 -20.51 -33.69 33.65
C PHE A 238 -19.92 -33.00 34.88
N PRO A 239 -19.62 -33.72 35.99
CA PRO A 239 -19.04 -33.13 37.19
C PRO A 239 -17.52 -32.95 37.05
N PHE A 240 -17.00 -31.89 37.67
CA PHE A 240 -15.63 -31.80 38.12
C PHE A 240 -15.50 -32.32 39.54
N LEU A 241 -14.41 -32.98 39.83
CA LEU A 241 -13.97 -33.41 41.15
C LEU A 241 -12.92 -32.45 41.66
N CYS A 242 -13.20 -31.74 42.75
CA CYS A 242 -12.25 -30.80 43.34
C CYS A 242 -11.84 -31.31 44.69
N ASN A 243 -10.55 -31.58 44.95
CA ASN A 243 -10.08 -32.03 46.23
C ASN A 243 -10.34 -31.00 47.30
N LYS A 244 -10.93 -31.43 48.46
CA LYS A 244 -11.33 -30.50 49.52
C LYS A 244 -10.17 -29.78 50.20
N ASN A 245 -8.98 -30.36 50.19
CA ASN A 245 -7.81 -29.80 50.89
C ASN A 245 -6.93 -28.95 49.95
N SER A 246 -6.65 -29.44 48.73
CA SER A 246 -5.72 -28.79 47.76
C SER A 246 -6.41 -27.96 46.69
N LEU A 247 -7.71 -28.13 46.48
CA LEU A 247 -8.50 -27.58 45.36
C LEU A 247 -8.06 -28.09 43.98
N ASP A 248 -7.24 -29.16 43.95
CA ASP A 248 -6.83 -29.79 42.69
C ASP A 248 -8.05 -30.36 41.96
N LEU A 249 -8.05 -30.19 40.65
CA LEU A 249 -9.14 -30.64 39.76
C LEU A 249 -8.81 -32.02 39.18
N SER A 250 -9.82 -32.86 39.11
CA SER A 250 -9.88 -34.06 38.32
C SER A 250 -11.28 -34.23 37.73
N LEU A 251 -11.41 -35.21 36.85
CA LEU A 251 -12.69 -35.61 36.29
C LEU A 251 -13.05 -37.02 36.71
N ILE A 252 -14.32 -37.37 36.58
CA ILE A 252 -14.80 -38.78 36.70
C ILE A 252 -14.16 -39.63 35.61
N THR A 253 -14.28 -40.96 35.66
CA THR A 253 -13.75 -41.83 34.64
C THR A 253 -14.51 -41.70 33.31
N ASP A 254 -13.88 -42.12 32.20
CA ASP A 254 -14.53 -42.11 30.88
C ASP A 254 -15.80 -42.95 30.86
N GLU A 255 -15.81 -44.10 31.55
CA GLU A 255 -17.00 -44.94 31.66
C GLU A 255 -18.14 -44.23 32.41
N GLU A 256 -17.81 -43.61 33.55
CA GLU A 256 -18.81 -42.85 34.32
C GLU A 256 -19.36 -41.67 33.51
N TYR A 257 -18.48 -40.99 32.74
CA TYR A 257 -18.88 -39.87 31.88
C TYR A 257 -19.90 -40.29 30.83
N PHE A 258 -19.63 -41.41 30.11
CA PHE A 258 -20.55 -41.90 29.08
C PHE A 258 -21.88 -42.43 29.61
N ASN A 259 -21.98 -42.77 30.89
CA ASN A 259 -23.21 -43.23 31.52
C ASN A 259 -24.12 -42.07 32.03
N ILE A 260 -23.62 -40.80 32.08
CA ILE A 260 -24.43 -39.65 32.44
C ILE A 260 -25.51 -39.31 31.39
N TYR A 261 -25.14 -39.45 30.10
CA TYR A 261 -26.05 -39.23 28.98
C TYR A 261 -25.91 -40.38 27.98
N LYS A 262 -26.99 -41.15 27.90
CA LYS A 262 -27.04 -42.37 27.09
C LYS A 262 -28.43 -42.54 26.47
N ASN A 263 -28.47 -43.01 25.21
CA ASN A 263 -29.74 -43.19 24.50
C ASN A 263 -30.65 -41.95 24.50
N ASP A 264 -30.04 -40.78 24.27
CA ASP A 264 -30.68 -39.45 24.25
C ASP A 264 -31.38 -39.07 25.57
N LYS A 265 -30.95 -39.63 26.68
CA LYS A 265 -31.47 -39.32 28.05
C LYS A 265 -30.35 -39.11 29.04
N PHE A 266 -30.59 -38.18 29.98
CA PHE A 266 -29.75 -38.00 31.16
C PHE A 266 -30.16 -38.99 32.24
N ASP A 267 -29.20 -39.66 32.85
CA ASP A 267 -29.38 -40.47 34.05
C ASP A 267 -29.05 -39.64 35.29
N ASP A 268 -30.06 -38.91 35.79
CA ASP A 268 -29.90 -38.05 36.93
C ASP A 268 -29.71 -38.84 38.23
N ASP A 269 -30.28 -40.06 38.34
CA ASP A 269 -30.09 -40.93 39.51
C ASP A 269 -28.64 -41.45 39.55
N PHE A 270 -28.06 -41.78 38.41
CA PHE A 270 -26.65 -42.10 38.32
C PHE A 270 -25.74 -40.94 38.74
N VAL A 271 -26.09 -39.72 38.34
CA VAL A 271 -25.35 -38.52 38.76
C VAL A 271 -25.38 -38.35 40.29
N LEU A 272 -26.51 -38.62 40.94
CA LEU A 272 -26.60 -38.58 42.40
C LEU A 272 -25.75 -39.66 43.08
N LEU A 273 -25.73 -40.86 42.53
CA LEU A 273 -24.85 -41.95 43.03
C LEU A 273 -23.36 -41.58 42.92
N LEU A 274 -22.98 -40.94 41.81
CA LEU A 274 -21.60 -40.41 41.62
C LEU A 274 -21.30 -39.29 42.66
N GLU A 275 -22.25 -38.42 42.94
CA GLU A 275 -22.07 -37.34 43.89
C GLU A 275 -21.81 -37.91 45.29
N ASP A 276 -22.57 -38.88 45.75
CA ASP A 276 -22.38 -39.54 47.04
C ASP A 276 -21.04 -40.28 47.11
N LYS A 277 -20.68 -41.03 46.05
CA LYS A 277 -19.41 -41.71 45.91
C LYS A 277 -18.23 -40.74 46.12
N TYR A 278 -18.17 -39.68 45.37
CA TYR A 278 -17.00 -38.80 45.35
C TYR A 278 -16.97 -37.87 46.57
N LYS A 279 -18.10 -37.50 47.12
CA LYS A 279 -18.19 -36.77 48.42
C LYS A 279 -17.61 -37.59 49.57
N SER A 280 -17.87 -38.90 49.59
CA SER A 280 -17.31 -39.82 50.59
C SER A 280 -15.79 -39.98 50.44
N LEU A 281 -15.26 -39.83 49.23
CA LEU A 281 -13.83 -39.87 48.94
C LEU A 281 -13.11 -38.54 49.18
N GLY A 282 -13.80 -37.50 49.70
CA GLY A 282 -13.17 -36.22 50.08
C GLY A 282 -13.11 -35.19 48.97
N TYR A 283 -13.96 -35.31 47.97
CA TYR A 283 -14.07 -34.32 46.87
C TYR A 283 -15.30 -33.42 47.01
N TYR A 284 -15.19 -32.21 46.50
CA TYR A 284 -16.34 -31.44 46.07
C TYR A 284 -16.78 -31.92 44.69
N PHE A 285 -18.05 -32.19 44.52
CA PHE A 285 -18.65 -32.61 43.25
C PHE A 285 -19.33 -31.40 42.62
N VAL A 286 -18.73 -30.90 41.51
CA VAL A 286 -19.08 -29.59 40.94
C VAL A 286 -19.75 -29.76 39.57
N LEU A 287 -21.06 -29.57 39.52
CA LEU A 287 -21.83 -29.56 38.30
C LEU A 287 -22.04 -28.11 37.78
N PRO A 288 -22.30 -27.91 36.47
CA PRO A 288 -22.55 -26.61 35.86
C PRO A 288 -23.96 -26.10 36.14
N ILE A 289 -24.32 -25.95 37.44
CA ILE A 289 -25.64 -25.47 37.86
C ILE A 289 -25.72 -23.94 37.69
N ARG A 290 -26.79 -23.47 37.06
CA ARG A 290 -27.06 -22.05 36.84
C ARG A 290 -27.55 -21.35 38.10
N SER A 291 -27.57 -20.02 38.06
CA SER A 291 -28.05 -19.21 39.23
C SER A 291 -29.50 -19.40 39.57
N ASP A 292 -30.32 -19.83 38.61
CA ASP A 292 -31.74 -20.16 38.75
C ASP A 292 -31.98 -21.62 39.23
N GLY A 293 -30.90 -22.37 39.51
CA GLY A 293 -30.94 -23.79 39.88
C GLY A 293 -31.08 -24.76 38.71
N SER A 294 -31.24 -24.29 37.50
CA SER A 294 -31.35 -25.15 36.31
C SER A 294 -29.98 -25.79 35.93
N LYS A 295 -30.03 -26.93 35.26
CA LYS A 295 -28.84 -27.68 34.85
C LYS A 295 -28.27 -27.04 33.55
N GLY A 296 -27.13 -26.42 33.69
CA GLY A 296 -26.40 -25.79 32.58
C GLY A 296 -25.38 -26.73 31.92
N ARG A 297 -24.44 -26.17 31.23
CA ARG A 297 -23.32 -26.92 30.62
C ARG A 297 -22.01 -26.18 30.79
N TRP A 298 -20.93 -26.92 30.61
CA TRP A 298 -19.59 -26.34 30.51
C TRP A 298 -19.38 -25.67 29.11
N ARG A 299 -18.35 -24.84 29.00
CA ARG A 299 -17.90 -24.24 27.74
C ARG A 299 -17.04 -25.20 26.95
N TRP A 300 -16.34 -26.09 27.63
CA TRP A 300 -15.44 -27.07 27.08
C TRP A 300 -16.03 -28.47 27.17
N GLY A 301 -15.69 -29.31 26.19
CA GLY A 301 -16.01 -30.72 26.24
C GLY A 301 -15.11 -31.48 27.20
N TYR A 302 -15.50 -32.72 27.55
CA TYR A 302 -14.84 -33.56 28.55
C TYR A 302 -13.34 -33.75 28.26
N LYS A 303 -12.95 -34.11 27.02
CA LYS A 303 -11.53 -34.28 26.63
C LYS A 303 -10.73 -32.99 26.75
N SER A 304 -11.29 -31.87 26.29
CA SER A 304 -10.63 -30.57 26.41
C SER A 304 -10.45 -30.16 27.87
N CYS A 305 -11.37 -30.59 28.75
CA CYS A 305 -11.20 -30.38 30.20
C CYS A 305 -10.10 -31.24 30.80
N GLN A 306 -9.94 -32.49 30.35
CA GLN A 306 -8.81 -33.33 30.74
C GLN A 306 -7.48 -32.67 30.39
N GLU A 307 -7.33 -32.19 29.16
CA GLU A 307 -6.16 -31.46 28.71
C GLU A 307 -5.96 -30.16 29.50
N GLY A 308 -7.04 -29.42 29.75
CA GLY A 308 -7.00 -28.17 30.52
C GLY A 308 -6.56 -28.35 31.97
N ILE A 309 -6.91 -29.46 32.61
CA ILE A 309 -6.42 -29.83 33.95
C ILE A 309 -4.93 -30.16 33.87
N LEU A 310 -4.52 -31.00 32.90
CA LEU A 310 -3.12 -31.43 32.71
C LEU A 310 -2.21 -30.20 32.51
N HIS A 311 -2.62 -29.24 31.69
CA HIS A 311 -1.88 -28.02 31.39
C HIS A 311 -2.07 -26.90 32.43
N LYS A 312 -2.83 -27.12 33.51
CA LYS A 312 -3.16 -26.12 34.56
C LYS A 312 -3.82 -24.87 34.01
N SER A 313 -4.51 -24.98 32.88
CA SER A 313 -5.33 -23.90 32.32
C SER A 313 -6.74 -23.83 32.94
N LEU A 314 -7.17 -24.90 33.61
CA LEU A 314 -8.37 -24.94 34.46
C LEU A 314 -7.99 -24.99 35.91
N PHE A 315 -8.79 -24.31 36.75
CA PHE A 315 -8.59 -24.28 38.19
C PHE A 315 -9.91 -24.04 38.93
N ALA A 316 -9.96 -24.44 40.19
CA ALA A 316 -11.11 -24.20 41.09
C ALA A 316 -10.88 -22.97 41.95
N LYS A 317 -11.96 -22.28 42.25
CA LYS A 317 -12.04 -21.25 43.31
C LYS A 317 -13.12 -21.59 44.30
N ASN A 318 -12.82 -21.33 45.56
CA ASN A 318 -13.80 -21.41 46.63
C ASN A 318 -14.25 -20.00 47.01
N ASP A 319 -15.44 -19.62 46.57
CA ASP A 319 -16.06 -18.34 46.89
C ASP A 319 -17.13 -18.57 47.99
N ASN A 320 -16.77 -18.34 49.26
CA ASN A 320 -17.64 -18.49 50.41
C ASN A 320 -18.32 -19.88 50.51
N GLY A 321 -17.59 -20.94 50.29
CA GLY A 321 -18.08 -22.34 50.36
C GLY A 321 -18.67 -22.87 49.07
N LYS A 322 -18.78 -22.04 48.02
CA LYS A 322 -19.18 -22.44 46.67
C LYS A 322 -17.97 -22.62 45.77
N ILE A 323 -17.76 -23.84 45.28
CA ILE A 323 -16.71 -24.12 44.35
C ILE A 323 -17.15 -23.77 42.91
N SER A 324 -16.35 -23.00 42.23
CA SER A 324 -16.56 -22.61 40.84
C SER A 324 -15.30 -22.93 40.02
N ILE A 325 -15.52 -23.41 38.79
CA ILE A 325 -14.44 -23.76 37.86
C ILE A 325 -14.21 -22.62 36.90
N TYR A 326 -12.94 -22.28 36.73
CA TYR A 326 -12.49 -21.19 35.86
C TYR A 326 -11.46 -21.70 34.85
N GLU A 327 -11.45 -21.05 33.67
CA GLU A 327 -10.38 -21.19 32.71
C GLU A 327 -9.46 -19.96 32.77
N LYS A 328 -8.16 -20.16 32.55
CA LYS A 328 -7.23 -19.08 32.27
C LYS A 328 -7.32 -18.74 30.79
N ASP A 329 -8.06 -17.70 30.47
CA ASP A 329 -8.18 -17.16 29.12
C ASP A 329 -6.96 -16.25 28.89
N PHE A 330 -5.90 -16.81 28.28
CA PHE A 330 -4.69 -16.05 27.95
C PHE A 330 -4.98 -14.99 26.91
N ALA A 331 -4.25 -13.89 27.00
CA ALA A 331 -4.44 -12.77 26.09
C ALA A 331 -4.12 -13.18 24.65
N ASP A 332 -5.13 -13.07 23.79
CA ASP A 332 -4.93 -12.83 22.38
C ASP A 332 -4.74 -11.31 22.25
N ASP A 333 -3.53 -10.88 21.89
CA ASP A 333 -3.18 -9.47 21.73
C ASP A 333 -3.74 -8.88 20.44
N THR A 334 -4.43 -9.69 19.64
CA THR A 334 -5.09 -9.31 18.41
C THR A 334 -6.62 -9.42 18.52
N PHE A 335 -7.30 -8.67 17.64
CA PHE A 335 -8.76 -8.77 17.53
C PHE A 335 -9.22 -8.63 16.08
N LEU A 336 -10.34 -9.23 15.74
CA LEU A 336 -11.00 -9.03 14.45
C LEU A 336 -11.60 -7.62 14.42
N PRO A 337 -11.21 -6.76 13.47
CA PRO A 337 -11.76 -5.42 13.35
C PRO A 337 -13.28 -5.43 13.18
N LYS A 338 -13.94 -4.45 13.80
CA LYS A 338 -15.37 -4.26 13.64
C LYS A 338 -15.67 -3.33 12.48
N THR A 339 -16.91 -3.32 11.99
CA THR A 339 -17.38 -2.41 10.96
C THR A 339 -17.74 -1.01 11.47
N LEU A 340 -17.42 -0.72 12.73
CA LEU A 340 -17.54 0.60 13.32
C LEU A 340 -16.23 0.94 14.05
N TRP A 341 -15.54 1.98 13.58
CA TRP A 341 -14.33 2.53 14.17
C TRP A 341 -14.66 3.86 14.83
N TYR A 342 -14.36 4.00 16.11
CA TYR A 342 -14.71 5.17 16.92
C TYR A 342 -13.66 5.46 17.98
N GLY A 343 -13.70 6.68 18.51
CA GLY A 343 -12.82 7.15 19.59
C GLY A 343 -11.79 8.18 19.11
N GLU A 344 -11.08 8.78 20.07
CA GLU A 344 -10.10 9.86 19.85
C GLU A 344 -8.97 9.50 18.87
N ARG A 345 -8.67 8.20 18.71
CA ARG A 345 -7.68 7.69 17.77
C ARG A 345 -7.98 8.09 16.33
N TYR A 346 -9.26 8.14 15.96
CA TYR A 346 -9.69 8.40 14.58
C TYR A 346 -10.08 9.86 14.31
N ASP A 347 -9.95 10.74 15.31
CA ASP A 347 -10.26 12.16 15.16
C ASP A 347 -9.34 12.83 14.13
N ALA A 348 -9.90 13.27 13.00
CA ALA A 348 -9.17 13.89 11.90
C ALA A 348 -8.55 15.25 12.29
N SER A 349 -9.18 16.00 13.23
CA SER A 349 -8.65 17.27 13.69
C SER A 349 -7.33 17.08 14.43
N THR A 350 -7.29 16.19 15.41
CA THR A 350 -6.11 15.97 16.26
C THR A 350 -5.06 15.09 15.58
N LYS A 351 -5.48 14.03 14.88
CA LYS A 351 -4.60 13.00 14.30
C LYS A 351 -4.35 13.17 12.81
N GLY A 352 -4.99 14.14 12.18
CA GLY A 352 -4.74 14.59 10.82
C GLY A 352 -4.18 16.01 10.80
N THR A 353 -5.05 17.02 10.97
CA THR A 353 -4.70 18.44 10.80
C THR A 353 -3.60 18.89 11.78
N ASN A 354 -3.73 18.60 13.07
CA ASN A 354 -2.72 19.02 14.05
C ASN A 354 -1.41 18.26 13.86
N LEU A 355 -1.46 16.98 13.49
CA LEU A 355 -0.26 16.20 13.17
C LEU A 355 0.48 16.84 11.99
N LEU A 356 -0.23 17.16 10.90
CA LEU A 356 0.39 17.79 9.73
C LEU A 356 0.97 19.17 10.06
N LYS A 357 0.27 19.99 10.85
CA LYS A 357 0.78 21.28 11.33
C LYS A 357 2.04 21.15 12.19
N ASN A 358 2.13 20.13 13.04
CA ASN A 358 3.34 19.87 13.80
C ASN A 358 4.55 19.54 12.91
N ILE A 359 4.33 18.80 11.82
CA ILE A 359 5.36 18.47 10.83
C ILE A 359 5.70 19.71 9.98
N MET A 360 4.67 20.42 9.51
CA MET A 360 4.78 21.55 8.57
C MET A 360 3.84 22.69 8.99
N PRO A 361 4.25 23.60 9.86
CA PRO A 361 3.40 24.68 10.40
C PRO A 361 2.82 25.62 9.33
N SER A 362 3.54 25.82 8.24
CA SER A 362 3.16 26.72 7.14
C SER A 362 2.46 26.04 5.98
N ASN A 363 1.98 24.79 6.15
CA ASN A 363 1.23 24.11 5.08
C ASN A 363 -0.16 24.72 4.91
N ASN A 364 -0.66 24.73 3.67
CA ASN A 364 -1.99 25.18 3.29
C ASN A 364 -2.91 24.03 2.87
N PHE A 365 -2.62 22.80 3.30
CA PHE A 365 -3.43 21.64 2.97
C PHE A 365 -4.59 21.48 3.96
N ASP A 366 -5.80 21.45 3.43
CA ASP A 366 -7.02 21.28 4.21
C ASP A 366 -7.41 19.79 4.33
N TYR A 367 -7.98 19.44 5.48
CA TYR A 367 -8.62 18.16 5.77
C TYR A 367 -7.76 16.91 5.56
N PRO A 368 -6.51 16.84 6.06
CA PRO A 368 -5.74 15.60 6.01
C PRO A 368 -6.43 14.51 6.87
N LYS A 369 -6.40 13.27 6.36
CA LYS A 369 -6.94 12.11 7.11
C LYS A 369 -6.20 11.87 8.43
N SER A 370 -6.91 11.33 9.41
CA SER A 370 -6.26 10.78 10.59
C SER A 370 -5.25 9.70 10.18
N ILE A 371 -4.01 9.82 10.66
CA ILE A 371 -2.95 8.84 10.39
C ILE A 371 -3.38 7.42 10.80
N PHE A 372 -4.11 7.29 11.90
CA PHE A 372 -4.52 6.00 12.44
C PHE A 372 -5.65 5.33 11.64
N VAL A 373 -6.49 6.08 10.93
CA VAL A 373 -7.45 5.50 9.98
C VAL A 373 -6.68 4.81 8.85
N VAL A 374 -5.67 5.48 8.31
CA VAL A 374 -4.86 4.96 7.20
C VAL A 374 -3.96 3.80 7.67
N GLU A 375 -3.32 3.92 8.84
CA GLU A 375 -2.52 2.83 9.42
C GLU A 375 -3.36 1.57 9.64
N ASP A 376 -4.55 1.69 10.25
CA ASP A 376 -5.40 0.53 10.52
C ASP A 376 -5.97 -0.06 9.23
N ALA A 377 -6.32 0.76 8.22
CA ALA A 377 -6.71 0.28 6.89
C ALA A 377 -5.59 -0.50 6.20
N ILE A 378 -4.34 0.00 6.27
CA ILE A 378 -3.18 -0.70 5.73
C ILE A 378 -2.89 -1.97 6.54
N LYS A 379 -2.94 -1.93 7.87
CA LYS A 379 -2.72 -3.11 8.75
C LYS A 379 -3.67 -4.26 8.44
N ILE A 380 -4.95 -3.97 8.22
CA ILE A 380 -5.92 -5.02 7.88
C ILE A 380 -5.78 -5.56 6.46
N SER A 381 -5.13 -4.82 5.58
CA SER A 381 -5.05 -5.11 4.14
C SER A 381 -3.66 -5.52 3.65
N SER A 382 -2.62 -5.48 4.49
CA SER A 382 -1.24 -5.70 4.07
C SER A 382 -0.43 -6.54 5.06
N ASP A 383 0.50 -7.33 4.57
CA ASP A 383 1.57 -7.96 5.34
C ASP A 383 2.80 -7.04 5.49
N GLN A 384 3.86 -7.54 6.11
CA GLN A 384 5.08 -6.76 6.40
C GLN A 384 5.96 -6.46 5.17
N SER A 385 5.70 -7.05 4.01
CA SER A 385 6.49 -6.90 2.78
C SER A 385 5.67 -6.40 1.58
N SER A 386 4.45 -5.95 1.82
CA SER A 386 3.48 -5.60 0.79
C SER A 386 3.76 -4.26 0.12
N LEU A 387 3.31 -4.14 -1.14
CA LEU A 387 3.22 -2.88 -1.86
C LEU A 387 1.85 -2.24 -1.65
N THR A 388 1.84 -0.98 -1.22
CA THR A 388 0.64 -0.14 -1.08
C THR A 388 0.59 0.91 -2.20
N LEU A 389 -0.56 1.05 -2.86
CA LEU A 389 -0.82 2.05 -3.89
C LEU A 389 -1.88 3.05 -3.41
N ASP A 390 -1.59 4.35 -3.56
CA ASP A 390 -2.53 5.43 -3.33
C ASP A 390 -2.46 6.42 -4.49
N TYR A 391 -3.52 6.46 -5.31
CA TYR A 391 -3.59 7.35 -6.47
C TYR A 391 -4.50 8.59 -6.26
N PHE A 392 -4.80 8.90 -4.99
CA PHE A 392 -5.34 10.15 -4.50
C PHE A 392 -4.60 10.55 -3.22
N ALA A 393 -3.28 10.68 -3.33
CA ALA A 393 -2.38 10.69 -2.17
C ALA A 393 -2.50 11.92 -1.27
N GLY A 394 -3.06 13.02 -1.78
CA GLY A 394 -3.29 14.24 -1.01
C GLY A 394 -2.01 14.74 -0.34
N SER A 395 -2.04 14.85 0.97
CA SER A 395 -0.88 15.29 1.76
C SER A 395 0.17 14.19 2.03
N GLY A 396 0.03 12.97 1.48
CA GLY A 396 0.97 11.87 1.69
C GLY A 396 0.77 11.10 3.01
N THR A 397 -0.46 11.03 3.51
CA THR A 397 -0.76 10.30 4.76
C THR A 397 -0.45 8.81 4.62
N THR A 398 -0.67 8.22 3.46
CA THR A 398 -0.40 6.80 3.17
C THR A 398 1.09 6.46 3.29
N ALA A 399 2.00 7.24 2.73
CA ALA A 399 3.44 7.02 2.91
C ALA A 399 3.84 7.16 4.39
N HIS A 400 3.32 8.17 5.09
CA HIS A 400 3.55 8.34 6.53
C HIS A 400 3.09 7.12 7.32
N ALA A 401 1.91 6.58 7.02
CA ALA A 401 1.39 5.37 7.65
C ALA A 401 2.29 4.16 7.39
N VAL A 402 2.69 3.92 6.13
CA VAL A 402 3.59 2.81 5.77
C VAL A 402 4.93 2.91 6.51
N ILE A 403 5.53 4.09 6.55
CA ILE A 403 6.79 4.33 7.26
C ILE A 403 6.66 4.05 8.76
N ASN A 404 5.56 4.51 9.39
CA ASN A 404 5.29 4.23 10.80
C ASN A 404 5.10 2.75 11.07
N LEU A 405 4.37 2.03 10.20
CA LEU A 405 4.17 0.59 10.33
C LEU A 405 5.49 -0.18 10.25
N ASN A 406 6.36 0.18 9.30
CA ASN A 406 7.68 -0.43 9.19
C ASN A 406 8.56 -0.15 10.42
N ARG A 407 8.44 1.05 11.04
CA ARG A 407 9.09 1.35 12.34
C ARG A 407 8.52 0.51 13.48
N GLU A 408 7.21 0.27 13.47
CA GLU A 408 6.52 -0.44 14.56
C GLU A 408 6.87 -1.93 14.59
N ASP A 409 6.91 -2.57 13.42
CA ASP A 409 7.00 -4.02 13.29
C ASP A 409 8.26 -4.55 12.58
N GLY A 410 9.15 -3.64 12.14
CA GLY A 410 10.37 -3.98 11.40
C GLY A 410 10.09 -4.47 9.96
N GLY A 411 8.90 -4.19 9.43
CA GLY A 411 8.51 -4.56 8.08
C GLY A 411 9.24 -3.77 6.99
N ASN A 412 9.09 -4.24 5.76
CA ASN A 412 9.63 -3.62 4.54
C ASN A 412 8.53 -3.36 3.51
N ARG A 413 7.41 -2.78 3.98
CA ARG A 413 6.33 -2.35 3.08
C ARG A 413 6.81 -1.22 2.21
N LYS A 414 6.38 -1.24 0.94
CA LYS A 414 6.65 -0.21 -0.06
C LYS A 414 5.39 0.57 -0.41
N TYR A 415 5.57 1.75 -0.97
CA TYR A 415 4.44 2.60 -1.35
C TYR A 415 4.62 3.27 -2.71
N ILE A 416 3.50 3.46 -3.42
CA ILE A 416 3.40 4.28 -4.62
C ILE A 416 2.31 5.31 -4.37
N LEU A 417 2.66 6.58 -4.47
CA LEU A 417 1.74 7.69 -4.30
C LEU A 417 1.62 8.49 -5.59
N VAL A 418 0.39 8.78 -6.02
CA VAL A 418 0.11 9.64 -7.16
C VAL A 418 -0.71 10.83 -6.71
N GLU A 419 -0.29 12.03 -7.10
CA GLU A 419 -0.97 13.27 -6.78
C GLU A 419 -0.76 14.30 -7.89
N GLN A 420 -1.83 14.97 -8.32
CA GLN A 420 -1.76 16.00 -9.38
C GLN A 420 -1.71 17.44 -8.82
N GLY A 421 -2.09 17.63 -7.54
CA GLY A 421 -2.23 18.96 -6.94
C GLY A 421 -0.88 19.68 -6.79
N GLU A 422 -0.91 21.02 -6.90
CA GLU A 422 0.28 21.88 -6.71
C GLU A 422 0.96 21.70 -5.35
N TYR A 423 0.23 21.15 -4.37
CA TYR A 423 0.77 20.80 -3.05
C TYR A 423 1.66 19.54 -3.05
N PHE A 424 1.83 18.88 -4.19
CA PHE A 424 2.78 17.75 -4.30
C PHE A 424 4.19 18.15 -3.85
N ASP A 425 4.72 19.26 -4.39
CA ASP A 425 6.06 19.75 -4.06
C ASP A 425 6.13 20.51 -2.73
N THR A 426 5.02 21.08 -2.27
CA THR A 426 4.98 21.94 -1.08
C THR A 426 4.51 21.23 0.19
N VAL A 427 3.78 20.12 0.07
CA VAL A 427 3.20 19.37 1.18
C VAL A 427 3.58 17.89 1.14
N LEU A 428 3.21 17.15 0.07
CA LEU A 428 3.37 15.69 0.01
C LEU A 428 4.84 15.26 0.12
N LYS A 429 5.67 15.70 -0.83
CA LYS A 429 7.11 15.36 -0.87
C LYS A 429 7.84 15.81 0.40
N PRO A 430 7.71 17.06 0.91
CA PRO A 430 8.34 17.48 2.15
C PRO A 430 7.86 16.70 3.39
N ARG A 431 6.58 16.31 3.44
CA ARG A 431 6.07 15.46 4.53
C ARG A 431 6.78 14.11 4.55
N VAL A 432 6.89 13.45 3.38
CA VAL A 432 7.59 12.16 3.28
C VAL A 432 9.06 12.30 3.72
N GLN A 433 9.77 13.32 3.22
CA GLN A 433 11.16 13.60 3.59
C GLN A 433 11.33 13.79 5.11
N LYS A 434 10.43 14.56 5.74
CA LYS A 434 10.46 14.81 7.18
C LYS A 434 10.17 13.56 8.00
N VAL A 435 9.17 12.77 7.57
CA VAL A 435 8.81 11.52 8.25
C VAL A 435 9.93 10.49 8.14
N ILE A 436 10.64 10.41 7.03
CA ILE A 436 11.85 9.58 6.90
C ILE A 436 12.90 9.99 7.93
N TYR A 437 13.13 11.29 8.07
CA TYR A 437 14.18 11.84 8.96
C TYR A 437 13.85 11.65 10.44
N SER A 438 12.58 11.86 10.86
CA SER A 438 12.18 11.80 12.27
C SER A 438 10.78 11.23 12.46
N GLU A 439 10.60 10.41 13.50
CA GLU A 439 9.29 9.89 13.90
C GLU A 439 8.39 11.01 14.45
N ASN A 440 8.94 11.90 15.27
CA ASN A 440 8.16 12.91 15.99
C ASN A 440 8.56 14.33 15.56
N TRP A 441 7.54 15.19 15.44
CA TRP A 441 7.69 16.59 15.05
C TRP A 441 6.85 17.50 15.95
N LYS A 442 7.38 18.69 16.24
CA LYS A 442 6.65 19.76 16.92
C LYS A 442 7.02 21.09 16.30
N ASP A 443 6.05 21.86 15.86
CA ASP A 443 6.24 23.18 15.25
C ASP A 443 7.32 23.20 14.15
N GLY A 444 7.33 22.15 13.31
CA GLY A 444 8.27 21.99 12.19
C GLY A 444 9.68 21.54 12.58
N LYS A 445 9.95 21.27 13.86
CA LYS A 445 11.23 20.79 14.39
C LYS A 445 11.15 19.30 14.72
N PRO A 446 12.19 18.51 14.42
CA PRO A 446 12.24 17.10 14.80
C PRO A 446 12.38 17.00 16.33
N MET A 447 11.74 16.00 16.90
CA MET A 447 11.75 15.72 18.33
C MET A 447 12.38 14.35 18.59
N PRO A 448 13.11 14.18 19.70
CA PRO A 448 13.64 12.88 20.10
C PRO A 448 12.52 11.84 20.23
N SER A 449 12.83 10.60 19.86
CA SER A 449 11.90 9.48 20.05
C SER A 449 12.08 8.88 21.44
N GLU A 450 10.96 8.51 22.09
CA GLU A 450 11.01 7.77 23.37
C GLU A 450 11.67 6.39 23.21
N LYS A 451 11.74 5.87 21.98
CA LYS A 451 12.34 4.56 21.66
C LYS A 451 13.86 4.64 21.47
N GLN A 452 14.40 5.83 21.21
CA GLN A 452 15.83 6.09 21.04
C GLN A 452 16.20 7.36 21.80
N SER A 453 16.89 7.21 22.94
CA SER A 453 17.21 8.32 23.85
C SER A 453 18.03 9.43 23.21
N ASP A 454 18.81 9.14 22.15
CA ASP A 454 19.74 10.08 21.51
C ASP A 454 19.46 10.30 20.02
N GLY A 455 18.26 9.94 19.51
CA GLY A 455 17.96 10.02 18.10
C GLY A 455 16.51 10.33 17.75
N PHE A 456 16.29 10.64 16.47
CA PHE A 456 14.98 10.98 15.92
C PHE A 456 14.19 9.78 15.42
N ASN A 457 14.71 8.56 15.59
CA ASN A 457 14.15 7.32 15.06
C ASN A 457 13.80 7.43 13.55
N GLY A 458 14.76 7.92 12.78
CA GLY A 458 14.67 7.99 11.33
C GLY A 458 14.72 6.60 10.68
N VAL A 459 14.42 6.55 9.39
CA VAL A 459 14.51 5.34 8.57
C VAL A 459 15.36 5.61 7.34
N SER A 460 16.07 4.58 6.84
CA SER A 460 16.79 4.68 5.57
C SER A 460 15.85 4.27 4.45
N GLN A 461 15.66 5.13 3.45
CA GLN A 461 14.81 4.85 2.28
C GLN A 461 15.39 5.43 1.00
N ILE A 462 15.17 4.73 -0.11
CA ILE A 462 15.30 5.27 -1.45
C ILE A 462 13.88 5.61 -1.94
N VAL A 463 13.66 6.88 -2.27
CA VAL A 463 12.37 7.35 -2.79
C VAL A 463 12.57 7.93 -4.18
N LYS A 464 11.93 7.32 -5.16
CA LYS A 464 11.90 7.78 -6.55
C LYS A 464 10.81 8.83 -6.70
N VAL A 465 11.12 9.98 -7.32
CA VAL A 465 10.16 11.03 -7.59
C VAL A 465 10.05 11.21 -9.10
N LEU A 466 8.85 11.03 -9.64
CA LEU A 466 8.54 11.18 -11.07
C LEU A 466 7.58 12.35 -11.26
N LYS A 467 7.72 13.07 -12.35
CA LYS A 467 6.77 14.06 -12.82
C LYS A 467 6.40 13.72 -14.26
N LEU A 468 5.12 13.53 -14.50
CA LEU A 468 4.62 13.29 -15.85
C LEU A 468 4.08 14.62 -16.42
N GLU A 469 4.18 14.77 -17.73
CA GLU A 469 3.50 15.86 -18.44
C GLU A 469 1.98 15.74 -18.29
N SER A 470 1.29 16.88 -18.29
CA SER A 470 -0.17 16.87 -18.24
C SER A 470 -0.77 16.52 -19.61
N TYR A 471 -2.06 16.17 -19.62
CA TYR A 471 -2.79 15.97 -20.87
C TYR A 471 -2.83 17.25 -21.71
N GLU A 472 -2.95 18.39 -21.06
CA GLU A 472 -2.92 19.71 -21.69
C GLU A 472 -1.54 20.01 -22.31
N ASP A 473 -0.44 19.66 -21.62
CA ASP A 473 0.91 19.78 -22.17
C ASP A 473 1.06 18.91 -23.42
N THR A 474 0.55 17.68 -23.38
CA THR A 474 0.54 16.79 -24.54
C THR A 474 -0.19 17.42 -25.72
N LEU A 475 -1.41 17.93 -25.51
CA LEU A 475 -2.20 18.61 -26.56
C LEU A 475 -1.50 19.84 -27.11
N ASN A 476 -0.86 20.65 -26.25
CA ASN A 476 -0.16 21.87 -26.66
C ASN A 476 1.11 21.61 -27.49
N ASN A 477 1.67 20.39 -27.42
CA ASN A 477 2.82 19.98 -28.22
C ASN A 477 2.43 19.26 -29.51
N LEU A 478 1.13 19.08 -29.79
CA LEU A 478 0.67 18.50 -31.06
C LEU A 478 0.84 19.50 -32.20
N GLU A 479 1.63 19.17 -33.19
CA GLU A 479 1.75 19.92 -34.44
C GLU A 479 0.92 19.24 -35.51
N LEU A 480 -0.04 20.00 -36.08
CA LEU A 480 -0.80 19.57 -37.25
C LEU A 480 0.06 19.75 -38.49
N LYS A 481 0.70 18.71 -38.96
CA LYS A 481 1.43 18.68 -40.24
C LYS A 481 0.42 18.66 -41.37
N GLY A 482 0.10 19.85 -41.90
CA GLY A 482 -1.02 20.22 -42.71
C GLY A 482 -1.35 19.36 -43.91
N GLN A 483 -2.60 18.92 -44.01
CA GLN A 483 -3.37 18.81 -45.24
C GLN A 483 -4.62 19.71 -45.10
N ALA A 484 -4.40 20.98 -44.77
CA ALA A 484 -5.45 21.96 -44.61
C ALA A 484 -6.37 22.13 -45.87
N ASP A 485 -5.85 21.91 -47.07
CA ASP A 485 -6.58 22.07 -48.32
C ASP A 485 -7.66 20.98 -48.56
N PHE A 486 -7.46 19.75 -48.07
CA PHE A 486 -8.44 18.68 -48.25
C PHE A 486 -9.62 18.79 -47.28
N ILE A 487 -9.33 19.24 -46.06
CA ILE A 487 -10.33 19.33 -44.97
C ILE A 487 -11.31 20.47 -45.22
N GLY A 488 -10.85 21.59 -45.80
CA GLY A 488 -11.68 22.75 -46.12
C GLY A 488 -12.83 22.49 -47.12
N GLY A 489 -12.78 21.36 -47.83
CA GLY A 489 -13.82 20.94 -48.77
C GLY A 489 -14.92 20.02 -48.19
N LEU A 490 -14.83 19.60 -46.93
CA LEU A 490 -15.80 18.72 -46.26
C LEU A 490 -16.88 19.52 -45.51
N PRO A 491 -18.12 18.99 -45.34
CA PRO A 491 -19.14 19.61 -44.50
C PRO A 491 -18.63 19.80 -43.05
N GLU A 492 -19.01 20.89 -42.41
CA GLU A 492 -18.51 21.35 -41.09
C GLU A 492 -18.64 20.27 -39.98
N SER A 493 -19.73 19.51 -39.96
CA SER A 493 -19.96 18.41 -39.02
C SER A 493 -19.06 17.19 -39.28
N VAL A 494 -18.62 16.99 -40.54
CA VAL A 494 -17.67 15.93 -40.93
C VAL A 494 -16.24 16.39 -40.70
N GLN A 495 -15.98 17.70 -40.80
CA GLN A 495 -14.68 18.29 -40.47
C GLN A 495 -14.34 18.11 -38.96
N GLU A 496 -15.29 18.40 -38.09
CA GLU A 496 -15.11 18.25 -36.63
C GLU A 496 -14.86 16.81 -36.22
N ASP A 497 -15.64 15.85 -36.75
CA ASP A 497 -15.48 14.42 -36.42
C ASP A 497 -14.22 13.81 -37.04
N TYR A 498 -13.85 14.25 -38.24
CA TYR A 498 -12.63 13.81 -38.93
C TYR A 498 -11.39 14.43 -38.30
N LEU A 499 -11.42 15.72 -37.94
CA LEU A 499 -10.34 16.38 -37.20
C LEU A 499 -10.13 15.77 -35.81
N LEU A 500 -11.18 15.48 -35.07
CA LEU A 500 -11.09 14.91 -33.72
C LEU A 500 -10.60 13.46 -33.73
N ARG A 501 -11.06 12.63 -34.66
CA ARG A 501 -10.73 11.20 -34.65
C ARG A 501 -9.47 10.87 -35.47
N TYR A 502 -9.34 11.41 -36.65
CA TYR A 502 -8.22 11.08 -37.53
C TYR A 502 -6.93 11.83 -37.14
N LEU A 503 -7.03 13.12 -36.82
CA LEU A 503 -5.86 13.90 -36.44
C LEU A 503 -5.31 13.51 -35.06
N LEU A 504 -6.20 13.26 -34.09
CA LEU A 504 -5.76 12.79 -32.76
C LEU A 504 -5.21 11.37 -32.81
N ASP A 505 -5.79 10.46 -33.60
CA ASP A 505 -5.36 9.05 -33.61
C ASP A 505 -4.19 8.74 -34.55
N VAL A 506 -4.05 9.47 -35.67
CA VAL A 506 -3.09 9.11 -36.71
C VAL A 506 -1.93 10.11 -36.82
N GLU A 507 -2.21 11.41 -36.88
CA GLU A 507 -1.18 12.44 -37.09
C GLU A 507 -0.52 12.89 -35.78
N SER A 508 -1.22 12.81 -34.66
CA SER A 508 -0.67 13.20 -33.37
C SER A 508 0.47 12.29 -32.90
N LYS A 509 0.42 11.01 -33.25
CA LYS A 509 1.44 10.04 -32.85
C LYS A 509 2.85 10.42 -33.35
N GLY A 510 2.94 10.88 -34.60
CA GLY A 510 4.20 11.32 -35.19
C GLY A 510 4.65 12.74 -34.85
N SER A 511 3.81 13.55 -34.19
CA SER A 511 4.16 14.91 -33.79
C SER A 511 4.74 15.02 -32.39
N LEU A 512 4.36 14.11 -31.49
CA LEU A 512 4.89 14.09 -30.13
C LEU A 512 6.27 13.44 -30.04
N LEU A 513 6.44 12.33 -30.72
CA LEU A 513 7.69 11.58 -30.74
C LEU A 513 7.82 10.87 -32.07
N ASN A 514 8.90 11.13 -32.79
CA ASN A 514 9.20 10.53 -34.09
C ASN A 514 10.53 9.80 -34.06
N SER A 515 10.87 9.04 -35.14
CA SER A 515 12.10 8.28 -35.23
C SER A 515 13.35 9.14 -35.10
N ASP A 516 13.30 10.40 -35.53
CA ASP A 516 14.46 11.30 -35.52
C ASP A 516 14.80 11.75 -34.09
N ASP A 517 13.82 11.82 -33.18
CA ASP A 517 14.02 12.16 -31.77
C ASP A 517 14.90 11.12 -31.05
N PHE A 518 14.91 9.88 -31.52
CA PHE A 518 15.73 8.81 -30.95
C PHE A 518 17.19 8.87 -31.37
N THR A 519 17.56 9.73 -32.33
CA THR A 519 18.98 9.95 -32.70
C THR A 519 19.71 10.72 -31.59
N HIS A 520 19.01 11.59 -30.85
CA HIS A 520 19.51 12.37 -29.73
C HIS A 520 18.57 12.20 -28.49
N PRO A 521 18.46 10.99 -27.95
CA PRO A 521 17.41 10.66 -26.98
C PRO A 521 17.55 11.41 -25.64
N PHE A 522 18.72 11.97 -25.37
CA PHE A 522 18.98 12.73 -24.13
C PHE A 522 18.59 14.20 -24.24
N ASP A 523 18.29 14.70 -25.43
CA ASP A 523 17.96 16.12 -25.72
C ASP A 523 16.47 16.30 -26.07
N TYR A 524 15.65 15.23 -26.00
CA TYR A 524 14.23 15.29 -26.27
C TYR A 524 13.52 16.17 -25.27
N CYS A 525 12.73 17.14 -25.73
CA CYS A 525 12.06 18.15 -24.91
C CYS A 525 10.62 18.38 -25.35
N LEU A 526 9.76 18.66 -24.38
CA LEU A 526 8.40 19.17 -24.58
C LEU A 526 8.23 20.56 -23.96
N ASN A 527 7.28 21.31 -24.47
CA ASN A 527 6.83 22.58 -23.89
C ASN A 527 5.87 22.26 -22.74
N ILE A 528 6.31 22.46 -21.52
CA ILE A 528 5.55 22.17 -20.30
C ILE A 528 5.02 23.49 -19.73
N ALA A 529 3.72 23.54 -19.44
CA ALA A 529 3.08 24.72 -18.85
C ALA A 529 3.68 25.05 -17.48
N THR A 530 3.98 26.32 -17.24
CA THR A 530 4.54 26.81 -15.99
C THR A 530 3.51 27.54 -15.14
N ASP A 531 2.42 28.00 -15.76
CA ASP A 531 1.31 28.68 -15.09
C ASP A 531 -0.01 28.50 -15.86
N SER A 532 -1.11 28.89 -15.24
CA SER A 532 -2.45 28.87 -15.84
C SER A 532 -2.68 29.95 -16.92
N ALA A 533 -1.71 30.84 -17.13
CA ALA A 533 -1.82 31.92 -18.11
C ALA A 533 -1.24 31.54 -19.50
N GLY A 534 -0.80 30.28 -19.67
CA GLY A 534 -0.31 29.74 -20.93
C GLY A 534 1.18 29.98 -21.18
N ALA A 535 1.95 30.38 -20.17
CA ALA A 535 3.41 30.37 -20.26
C ALA A 535 3.92 28.94 -20.19
N TYR A 536 4.90 28.58 -21.03
CA TYR A 536 5.52 27.25 -21.04
C TYR A 536 7.03 27.37 -21.03
N THR A 537 7.67 26.29 -20.53
CA THR A 537 9.12 26.14 -20.56
C THR A 537 9.47 24.85 -21.28
N LYS A 538 10.46 24.93 -22.19
CA LYS A 538 11.02 23.76 -22.86
C LYS A 538 11.72 22.88 -21.81
N THR A 539 11.16 21.71 -21.53
CA THR A 539 11.60 20.78 -20.48
C THR A 539 12.08 19.48 -21.07
N ASN A 540 13.25 19.03 -20.65
CA ASN A 540 13.80 17.74 -21.09
C ASN A 540 12.96 16.58 -20.50
N ILE A 541 12.64 15.62 -21.36
CA ILE A 541 11.88 14.41 -21.03
C ILE A 541 12.82 13.22 -20.97
N ASP A 542 12.77 12.46 -19.90
CA ASP A 542 13.62 11.27 -19.71
C ASP A 542 13.03 10.06 -20.46
N LEU A 543 13.45 9.89 -21.73
CA LEU A 543 13.04 8.74 -22.54
C LEU A 543 13.56 7.42 -21.98
N VAL A 544 14.71 7.42 -21.29
CA VAL A 544 15.31 6.22 -20.71
C VAL A 544 14.39 5.65 -19.62
N GLU A 545 14.00 6.50 -18.65
CA GLU A 545 13.12 6.08 -17.57
C GLU A 545 11.69 5.79 -18.07
N THR A 546 11.19 6.56 -19.02
CA THR A 546 9.90 6.31 -19.66
C THR A 546 9.83 4.91 -20.26
N PHE A 547 10.87 4.51 -21.03
CA PHE A 547 10.92 3.18 -21.63
C PHE A 547 11.02 2.06 -20.60
N ASN A 548 11.77 2.26 -19.52
CA ASN A 548 11.84 1.31 -18.41
C ASN A 548 10.44 0.99 -17.84
N TYR A 549 9.59 2.02 -17.70
CA TYR A 549 8.20 1.84 -17.24
C TYR A 549 7.30 1.20 -18.30
N LEU A 550 7.43 1.61 -19.58
CA LEU A 550 6.64 1.02 -20.67
C LEU A 550 6.92 -0.47 -20.86
N LEU A 551 8.15 -0.90 -20.72
CA LEU A 551 8.54 -2.31 -20.74
C LEU A 551 8.14 -3.06 -19.45
N GLY A 552 7.90 -2.34 -18.36
CA GLY A 552 7.75 -2.94 -17.02
C GLY A 552 9.08 -3.45 -16.45
N LEU A 553 10.21 -2.93 -16.93
CA LEU A 553 11.53 -3.35 -16.50
C LEU A 553 11.76 -3.14 -15.00
N ARG A 554 12.27 -4.15 -14.31
CA ARG A 554 12.83 -4.05 -12.96
C ARG A 554 14.29 -3.70 -13.07
N VAL A 555 14.60 -2.42 -12.87
CA VAL A 555 15.98 -1.90 -13.04
C VAL A 555 16.86 -2.39 -11.90
N GLN A 556 17.93 -3.06 -12.24
CA GLN A 556 18.95 -3.56 -11.33
C GLN A 556 20.17 -2.63 -11.33
N HIS A 557 20.72 -2.37 -12.52
CA HIS A 557 21.93 -1.58 -12.68
C HIS A 557 21.78 -0.52 -13.78
N ILE A 558 22.42 0.64 -13.58
CA ILE A 558 22.48 1.74 -14.55
C ILE A 558 23.92 2.20 -14.70
N THR A 559 24.42 2.19 -15.94
CA THR A 559 25.69 2.84 -16.31
C THR A 559 25.39 4.07 -17.14
N ASP A 560 25.62 5.27 -16.59
CA ASP A 560 25.36 6.54 -17.27
C ASP A 560 26.67 7.23 -17.67
N GLU A 561 27.01 7.11 -18.93
CA GLU A 561 28.18 7.75 -19.57
C GLU A 561 27.76 8.72 -20.68
N ARG A 562 26.53 9.27 -20.63
CA ARG A 562 25.96 10.15 -21.67
C ARG A 562 26.81 11.38 -21.94
N GLU A 563 27.44 11.97 -20.92
CA GLU A 563 28.27 13.15 -21.07
C GLU A 563 29.61 12.85 -21.74
N LYS A 564 30.24 11.73 -21.41
CA LYS A 564 31.62 11.40 -21.84
C LYS A 564 31.66 10.57 -23.12
N ARG A 565 30.77 9.57 -23.20
CA ARG A 565 30.77 8.55 -24.27
C ARG A 565 29.47 8.52 -25.07
N GLY A 566 28.46 9.32 -24.68
CA GLY A 566 27.21 9.44 -25.41
C GLY A 566 26.24 8.26 -25.20
N TYR A 567 26.33 7.47 -24.12
CA TYR A 567 25.42 6.36 -23.91
C TYR A 567 24.93 6.21 -22.46
N VAL A 568 23.80 5.52 -22.30
CA VAL A 568 23.27 5.01 -21.03
C VAL A 568 22.92 3.54 -21.22
N MET A 569 23.34 2.69 -20.32
CA MET A 569 22.96 1.28 -20.25
C MET A 569 22.11 1.04 -19.03
N VAL A 570 21.01 0.30 -19.20
CA VAL A 570 20.10 -0.10 -18.13
C VAL A 570 19.96 -1.61 -18.17
N GLU A 571 20.31 -2.26 -17.08
CA GLU A 571 20.17 -3.70 -16.90
C GLU A 571 19.02 -4.00 -15.94
N GLY A 572 18.28 -5.06 -16.22
CA GLY A 572 17.16 -5.45 -15.37
C GLY A 572 16.43 -6.68 -15.86
N ALA A 573 15.31 -6.98 -15.22
CA ALA A 573 14.42 -8.08 -15.57
C ALA A 573 13.08 -7.57 -16.09
N LEU A 574 12.61 -8.15 -17.19
CA LEU A 574 11.28 -7.92 -17.73
C LEU A 574 10.21 -8.69 -16.89
N PRO A 575 8.91 -8.35 -17.02
CA PRO A 575 7.86 -9.03 -16.28
C PRO A 575 7.76 -10.55 -16.51
N ASN A 576 8.19 -11.03 -17.67
CA ASN A 576 8.24 -12.47 -18.01
C ASN A 576 9.49 -13.17 -17.42
N GLY A 577 10.38 -12.44 -16.75
CA GLY A 577 11.60 -12.94 -16.15
C GLY A 577 12.85 -12.84 -17.04
N ASP A 578 12.74 -12.40 -18.30
CA ASP A 578 13.88 -12.23 -19.19
C ASP A 578 14.85 -11.18 -18.66
N ARG A 579 16.15 -11.52 -18.64
CA ARG A 579 17.23 -10.58 -18.36
C ARG A 579 17.40 -9.66 -19.54
N SER A 580 17.32 -8.36 -19.32
CA SER A 580 17.33 -7.37 -20.40
C SER A 580 18.42 -6.34 -20.20
N LEU A 581 19.05 -5.97 -21.30
CA LEU A 581 19.94 -4.82 -21.42
C LEU A 581 19.31 -3.81 -22.38
N ILE A 582 19.19 -2.55 -21.95
CA ILE A 582 18.73 -1.45 -22.79
C ILE A 582 19.89 -0.49 -22.97
N VAL A 583 20.29 -0.28 -24.22
CA VAL A 583 21.40 0.60 -24.60
C VAL A 583 20.83 1.81 -25.33
N TRP A 584 20.88 2.95 -24.67
CA TRP A 584 20.56 4.25 -25.25
C TRP A 584 21.83 4.97 -25.65
N ARG A 585 21.87 5.52 -26.85
CA ARG A 585 23.00 6.27 -27.34
C ARG A 585 22.62 7.54 -28.11
N ASP A 586 23.42 8.53 -28.02
CA ASP A 586 23.48 9.62 -28.97
C ASP A 586 24.19 9.09 -30.23
N VAL A 587 23.46 8.96 -31.34
CA VAL A 587 23.92 8.29 -32.54
C VAL A 587 25.10 9.02 -33.21
N GLU A 588 25.19 10.35 -33.02
CA GLU A 588 26.33 11.14 -33.55
C GLU A 588 27.58 10.96 -32.70
N LYS A 589 27.47 10.75 -31.39
CA LYS A 589 28.62 10.55 -30.49
C LYS A 589 29.09 9.11 -30.44
N MET A 590 28.18 8.16 -30.62
CA MET A 590 28.44 6.72 -30.53
C MET A 590 27.92 6.02 -31.79
N GLY A 591 28.72 6.00 -32.84
CA GLY A 591 28.41 5.35 -34.11
C GLY A 591 28.58 3.82 -34.07
N TYR A 592 28.60 3.16 -35.22
CA TYR A 592 28.69 1.70 -35.32
C TYR A 592 29.94 1.11 -34.67
N ALA A 593 31.11 1.74 -34.91
CA ALA A 593 32.37 1.27 -34.37
C ALA A 593 32.44 1.33 -32.84
N GLU A 594 31.94 2.41 -32.28
CA GLU A 594 31.87 2.62 -30.82
C GLU A 594 30.90 1.64 -30.16
N VAL A 595 29.74 1.34 -30.79
CA VAL A 595 28.80 0.31 -30.34
C VAL A 595 29.47 -1.07 -30.35
N ALA A 596 30.10 -1.43 -31.44
CA ALA A 596 30.79 -2.71 -31.55
C ALA A 596 31.92 -2.85 -30.52
N GLN A 597 32.69 -1.79 -30.30
CA GLN A 597 33.72 -1.77 -29.24
C GLN A 597 33.13 -1.91 -27.85
N CYS A 598 32.02 -1.23 -27.56
CA CYS A 598 31.35 -1.27 -26.27
C CYS A 598 30.79 -2.67 -25.99
N PHE A 599 30.10 -3.28 -26.95
CA PHE A 599 29.55 -4.63 -26.85
C PHE A 599 30.63 -5.68 -26.63
N ASN A 600 31.74 -5.58 -27.40
CA ASN A 600 32.91 -6.46 -27.24
C ASN A 600 33.54 -6.31 -25.82
N ALA A 601 33.71 -5.07 -25.35
CA ALA A 601 34.28 -4.82 -24.02
C ALA A 601 33.46 -5.40 -22.90
N GLN A 602 32.13 -5.51 -23.06
CA GLN A 602 31.20 -6.07 -22.10
C GLN A 602 30.81 -7.51 -22.41
N ASN A 603 31.43 -8.13 -23.38
CA ASN A 603 31.15 -9.51 -23.85
C ASN A 603 29.68 -9.72 -24.25
N ILE A 604 29.03 -8.70 -24.81
CA ILE A 604 27.68 -8.78 -25.37
C ILE A 604 27.74 -9.30 -26.78
N ASN A 605 27.43 -10.59 -26.97
CA ASN A 605 27.50 -11.26 -28.26
C ASN A 605 26.53 -12.46 -28.27
N PRO A 606 26.24 -13.07 -29.45
CA PRO A 606 25.29 -14.19 -29.52
C PRO A 606 25.68 -15.44 -28.74
N ASN A 607 26.96 -15.59 -28.35
CA ASN A 607 27.42 -16.71 -27.51
C ASN A 607 27.37 -16.42 -26.01
N SER A 608 26.97 -15.20 -25.62
CA SER A 608 26.87 -14.79 -24.23
C SER A 608 25.50 -15.10 -23.71
N ASP A 609 25.42 -15.79 -22.57
CA ASP A 609 24.16 -16.06 -21.84
C ASP A 609 23.82 -14.96 -20.83
N GLN A 610 24.41 -13.75 -20.97
CA GLN A 610 24.20 -12.68 -19.98
C GLN A 610 22.79 -12.10 -20.08
N TYR A 611 22.27 -11.89 -21.28
CA TYR A 611 20.97 -11.26 -21.54
C TYR A 611 20.14 -12.11 -22.50
N ASP A 612 18.84 -12.19 -22.19
CA ASP A 612 17.86 -12.87 -23.02
C ASP A 612 17.37 -11.96 -24.16
N VAL A 613 17.39 -10.63 -23.92
CA VAL A 613 17.07 -9.60 -24.92
C VAL A 613 17.90 -8.34 -24.71
N VAL A 614 18.34 -7.73 -25.82
CA VAL A 614 19.05 -6.45 -25.84
C VAL A 614 18.27 -5.46 -26.69
N TYR A 615 18.01 -4.28 -26.16
CA TYR A 615 17.40 -3.15 -26.87
C TYR A 615 18.45 -2.12 -27.21
N LEU A 616 18.41 -1.57 -28.42
CA LEU A 616 19.34 -0.54 -28.89
C LEU A 616 18.59 0.47 -29.78
N ASN A 617 18.86 1.77 -29.61
CA ASN A 617 18.33 2.79 -30.52
C ASN A 617 19.26 3.05 -31.69
N GLY A 618 18.66 3.45 -32.81
CA GLY A 618 19.35 3.72 -34.08
C GLY A 618 19.82 2.46 -34.79
N ASP A 619 20.23 2.62 -36.05
CA ASP A 619 20.73 1.54 -36.88
C ASP A 619 22.05 0.96 -36.34
N HIS A 620 22.26 -0.33 -36.55
CA HIS A 620 23.47 -1.04 -36.12
C HIS A 620 23.88 -2.14 -37.12
N ASP A 621 25.15 -2.52 -37.09
CA ASP A 621 25.73 -3.62 -37.86
C ASP A 621 26.10 -4.85 -37.02
N MET A 622 25.55 -4.93 -35.79
CA MET A 622 25.83 -6.01 -34.83
C MET A 622 25.30 -7.35 -35.33
N ALA A 623 26.12 -8.40 -35.22
CA ALA A 623 25.70 -9.75 -35.52
C ALA A 623 24.72 -10.27 -34.45
N SER A 624 23.57 -10.75 -34.91
CA SER A 624 22.54 -11.38 -34.05
C SER A 624 22.58 -12.92 -34.03
N LEU A 625 23.44 -13.50 -34.91
CA LEU A 625 23.60 -14.95 -35.07
C LEU A 625 25.07 -15.33 -34.97
N TRP A 626 25.34 -16.46 -34.36
CA TRP A 626 26.64 -17.07 -34.29
C TRP A 626 26.52 -18.58 -34.53
N GLN A 627 27.37 -19.12 -35.39
CA GLN A 627 27.46 -20.56 -35.67
C GLN A 627 28.56 -21.17 -34.78
N ASN A 628 28.21 -22.05 -33.89
CA ASN A 628 29.17 -22.76 -33.02
C ASN A 628 29.95 -23.81 -33.82
N GLU A 629 31.08 -24.25 -33.26
CA GLU A 629 31.93 -25.29 -33.85
C GLU A 629 31.24 -26.64 -34.01
N ASP A 630 30.21 -26.90 -33.18
CA ASP A 630 29.36 -28.10 -33.18
C ASP A 630 28.20 -28.03 -34.18
N GLY A 631 28.09 -26.94 -34.92
CA GLY A 631 27.03 -26.69 -35.89
C GLY A 631 25.72 -26.16 -35.32
N THR A 632 25.65 -25.90 -34.02
CA THR A 632 24.49 -25.23 -33.38
C THR A 632 24.54 -23.72 -33.61
N GLU A 633 23.38 -23.08 -33.67
CA GLU A 633 23.31 -21.62 -33.79
C GLU A 633 22.94 -20.99 -32.41
N SER A 634 23.76 -20.02 -31.99
CA SER A 634 23.45 -19.13 -30.86
C SER A 634 22.88 -17.83 -31.39
N ARG A 635 21.87 -17.29 -30.72
CA ARG A 635 21.15 -16.10 -31.16
C ARG A 635 21.04 -15.08 -30.06
N LEU A 636 21.45 -13.84 -30.32
CA LEU A 636 21.17 -12.69 -29.50
C LEU A 636 19.86 -12.03 -29.95
N SER A 637 18.87 -11.93 -29.09
CA SER A 637 17.63 -11.20 -29.40
C SER A 637 17.89 -9.69 -29.29
N LEU A 638 18.31 -9.10 -30.41
CA LEU A 638 18.57 -7.67 -30.53
C LEU A 638 17.34 -6.99 -31.13
N ARG A 639 16.79 -5.99 -30.44
CA ARG A 639 15.54 -5.27 -30.79
C ARG A 639 15.80 -3.77 -30.88
N ALA A 640 15.18 -3.11 -31.85
CA ALA A 640 15.20 -1.65 -31.94
C ALA A 640 14.28 -1.04 -30.88
N ILE A 641 14.74 0.02 -30.22
CA ILE A 641 13.97 0.75 -29.20
C ILE A 641 12.77 1.48 -29.82
N GLU A 642 12.98 2.17 -30.95
CA GLU A 642 12.00 3.07 -31.56
C GLU A 642 10.63 2.39 -31.82
N PRO A 643 10.55 1.28 -32.57
CA PRO A 643 9.27 0.64 -32.87
C PRO A 643 8.61 0.11 -31.60
N GLU A 644 9.39 -0.42 -30.67
CA GLU A 644 8.86 -0.96 -29.43
C GLU A 644 8.36 0.15 -28.49
N PHE A 645 9.11 1.25 -28.37
CA PHE A 645 8.70 2.41 -27.61
C PHE A 645 7.39 3.02 -28.13
N LEU A 646 7.33 3.28 -29.46
CA LEU A 646 6.13 3.85 -30.08
C LEU A 646 4.95 2.88 -29.98
N ARG A 647 5.16 1.59 -30.15
CA ARG A 647 4.13 0.56 -29.97
C ARG A 647 3.57 0.57 -28.55
N LEU A 648 4.42 0.60 -27.53
CA LEU A 648 3.99 0.57 -26.13
C LEU A 648 3.35 1.88 -25.69
N MET A 649 3.85 3.02 -26.17
CA MET A 649 3.33 4.34 -25.82
C MET A 649 1.94 4.59 -26.43
N PHE A 650 1.70 4.13 -27.65
CA PHE A 650 0.47 4.37 -28.41
C PHE A 650 -0.38 3.10 -28.59
N ALA A 651 -0.13 2.03 -27.82
CA ALA A 651 -0.93 0.82 -27.87
C ALA A 651 -2.41 1.10 -27.56
N GLN A 652 -3.31 0.76 -28.48
CA GLN A 652 -4.73 0.78 -28.22
C GLN A 652 -5.11 -0.44 -27.36
N LYS A 653 -6.06 -0.26 -26.42
CA LYS A 653 -6.59 -1.38 -25.61
C LYS A 653 -7.15 -2.46 -26.54
N GLY A 654 -6.49 -3.61 -26.63
CA GLY A 654 -7.01 -4.78 -27.35
C GLY A 654 -6.00 -5.53 -28.23
N GLU A 655 -4.76 -5.07 -28.35
CA GLU A 655 -3.67 -5.83 -29.01
C GLU A 655 -2.69 -6.48 -28.03
#